data_0b63b68a79aaa8dcf7cdf635213bd9b1
#
_entry.id   0b63b68a79aaa8dcf7cdf635213bd9b1
#
_cell.length_a   1.000
_cell.length_b   1.000
_cell.length_c   1.000
_cell.angle_alpha   90.00
_cell.angle_beta   90.00
_cell.angle_gamma   90.00
#
_symmetry.space_group_name_H-M   'P 1'
#
loop_
_entity.id
_entity.type
_entity.pdbx_description
1 polymer ?
#
loop_
_entity_poly.entity_id
_entity_poly.type
_entity_poly.pdbx_seq_one_letter_code
_entity_poly.pdbx_strand_id
1 'polypeptide(L)'
;MTDRTARLRRKSLDASPSISHERASLLTDFYQANEGKYSVPVMRARSFYYLCEHKTIYLGDDELIVGERGPEPKATPTYPELTCHSMEDLRILNSRPKTSYAVSEECFKVYEEKIIPYWRRRNMRDKIFETVAPEWRAAYDAGMFTEFMEQRAPGHTVLDGKIYRKGMLDFKKEIAEAIAALDFLGDPTAYAKREQLLAMDISCDAVILFAERHAELARELAARELSPARKAELEKIADVCTHVPAHAPRDFHEALQHYWFCHLAVITELNGWDSFSPGHLDQHLLPFYRKGLAEGTLTHEQARELLEAFFVKFNNHPAPPKVGVTAEESGTYTDFANINLGGLLADGSDGSNEVTHLLLDIIDEMHLLQPSSNLQLSRKSPDALLKHALRVVRKGYGFPSIFNTDAVVQEQLRQGKSLEDARAGGCSGCVETGAFGKEAYILTGYFNLVKVLELVLHDGVDPRTGHQLGLRTGAPDSFATFDDLLAAFRKQLHHFIEIKLQGNQLIEQMYAAMMPAPFLSVITDDCTRNGKDYNAGGARYNNSYIQFVGIGSLTDCLSALKQLVFEGNGDRSNLPERPATDVPSVPGFAQIGPVPFSLEEKTTTLADLVRALDADFAGSETLRHRLVNRTRKYGNDDDWADAIMTRCFNALFEELDGRPNSKGGRYRVEMLPTTCHVYFGSVTGAMPDGRKAGLPLSEGISPVQGADRRGPTAVIKSAAKMDHLKTGGTLLNMKFTPSLLGDENGLDKLAHLVRSYFKMDGHHVQFNVVRAETLREARANPEAHRDLIDRVAGYSDYFCDLSGELQEEIIARTEHAEL
;
A
#
# COMPACT_ATOMS: atom_id res chain seq x y z
N MET A 1 -7.80 -22.43 -16.75
CA MET A 1 -9.06 -21.62 -16.65
C MET A 1 -10.19 -22.38 -17.31
N THR A 2 -11.37 -22.49 -16.64
CA THR A 2 -12.56 -23.09 -17.23
C THR A 2 -13.31 -22.07 -18.11
N ASP A 3 -14.25 -22.54 -18.96
CA ASP A 3 -15.09 -21.62 -19.76
C ASP A 3 -15.89 -20.66 -18.87
N ARG A 4 -16.32 -21.10 -17.69
CA ARG A 4 -17.01 -20.30 -16.69
C ARG A 4 -16.12 -19.18 -16.17
N THR A 5 -14.95 -19.51 -15.66
CA THR A 5 -14.04 -18.53 -15.06
C THR A 5 -13.47 -17.59 -16.12
N ALA A 6 -13.34 -18.03 -17.37
CA ALA A 6 -13.04 -17.17 -18.50
C ALA A 6 -14.14 -16.13 -18.78
N ARG A 7 -15.44 -16.51 -18.67
CA ARG A 7 -16.55 -15.55 -18.78
C ARG A 7 -16.59 -14.58 -17.60
N LEU A 8 -16.43 -15.08 -16.36
CA LEU A 8 -16.36 -14.23 -15.17
C LEU A 8 -15.21 -13.22 -15.26
N ARG A 9 -14.02 -13.68 -15.63
CA ARG A 9 -12.86 -12.83 -15.86
C ARG A 9 -13.14 -11.74 -16.89
N ARG A 10 -13.67 -12.12 -18.06
CA ARG A 10 -14.01 -11.18 -19.13
C ARG A 10 -15.01 -10.14 -18.64
N LYS A 11 -16.11 -10.56 -17.98
CA LYS A 11 -17.11 -9.65 -17.39
C LYS A 11 -16.48 -8.65 -16.42
N SER A 12 -15.54 -9.11 -15.58
CA SER A 12 -14.81 -8.25 -14.64
C SER A 12 -13.89 -7.23 -15.33
N LEU A 13 -13.22 -7.65 -16.43
CA LEU A 13 -12.34 -6.76 -17.21
C LEU A 13 -13.11 -5.74 -18.05
N ASP A 14 -14.24 -6.14 -18.60
CA ASP A 14 -15.09 -5.29 -19.46
C ASP A 14 -15.91 -4.26 -18.64
N ALA A 15 -16.13 -4.53 -17.35
CA ALA A 15 -16.88 -3.62 -16.49
C ALA A 15 -16.07 -2.36 -16.17
N SER A 16 -16.71 -1.19 -16.31
CA SER A 16 -16.11 0.09 -15.98
C SER A 16 -16.41 0.50 -14.54
N PRO A 17 -15.44 1.09 -13.81
CA PRO A 17 -15.68 1.62 -12.47
C PRO A 17 -16.75 2.70 -12.45
N SER A 18 -17.68 2.62 -11.49
CA SER A 18 -18.73 3.60 -11.25
C SER A 18 -18.87 3.91 -9.77
N ILE A 19 -19.42 5.07 -9.43
CA ILE A 19 -19.77 5.41 -8.04
C ILE A 19 -21.18 4.94 -7.74
N SER A 20 -21.32 4.12 -6.69
CA SER A 20 -22.60 3.80 -6.08
C SER A 20 -22.85 4.69 -4.86
N HIS A 21 -23.97 5.43 -4.88
CA HIS A 21 -24.40 6.23 -3.72
C HIS A 21 -25.13 5.39 -2.66
N GLU A 22 -25.42 4.11 -2.94
CA GLU A 22 -26.30 3.27 -2.09
C GLU A 22 -25.83 3.24 -0.64
N ARG A 23 -24.57 2.86 -0.38
CA ARG A 23 -24.01 2.81 0.98
C ARG A 23 -24.12 4.17 1.69
N ALA A 24 -23.74 5.24 1.00
CA ALA A 24 -23.77 6.59 1.55
C ALA A 24 -25.19 7.04 1.88
N SER A 25 -26.17 6.70 1.02
CA SER A 25 -27.58 7.00 1.22
C SER A 25 -28.16 6.28 2.42
N LEU A 26 -27.95 4.96 2.51
CA LEU A 26 -28.42 4.15 3.63
C LEU A 26 -27.81 4.60 4.96
N LEU A 27 -26.51 4.87 4.96
CA LEU A 27 -25.81 5.39 6.14
C LEU A 27 -26.41 6.74 6.58
N THR A 28 -26.68 7.65 5.63
CA THR A 28 -27.27 8.96 5.91
C THR A 28 -28.64 8.82 6.53
N ASP A 29 -29.52 7.97 5.96
CA ASP A 29 -30.86 7.71 6.51
C ASP A 29 -30.80 7.20 7.94
N PHE A 30 -29.91 6.23 8.19
CA PHE A 30 -29.79 5.66 9.53
C PHE A 30 -29.31 6.71 10.55
N TYR A 31 -28.30 7.49 10.21
CA TYR A 31 -27.75 8.50 11.12
C TYR A 31 -28.76 9.63 11.40
N GLN A 32 -29.48 10.11 10.39
CA GLN A 32 -30.54 11.11 10.56
C GLN A 32 -31.67 10.62 11.48
N ALA A 33 -32.09 9.36 11.29
CA ALA A 33 -33.17 8.77 12.08
C ALA A 33 -32.78 8.46 13.53
N ASN A 34 -31.47 8.33 13.83
CA ASN A 34 -31.00 7.82 15.11
C ASN A 34 -30.01 8.76 15.81
N GLU A 35 -29.91 10.00 15.40
CA GLU A 35 -28.99 10.99 16.00
C GLU A 35 -29.23 11.09 17.51
N GLY A 36 -28.17 10.91 18.32
CA GLY A 36 -28.21 11.00 19.79
C GLY A 36 -28.84 9.82 20.53
N LYS A 37 -29.31 8.76 19.85
CA LYS A 37 -29.96 7.61 20.50
C LYS A 37 -29.00 6.58 21.09
N TYR A 38 -27.82 6.48 20.57
CA TYR A 38 -26.84 5.43 20.91
C TYR A 38 -25.48 6.02 21.23
N SER A 39 -24.66 5.29 21.98
CA SER A 39 -23.22 5.55 22.09
C SER A 39 -22.54 5.40 20.71
N VAL A 40 -21.40 6.05 20.53
CA VAL A 40 -20.70 6.04 19.22
C VAL A 40 -20.41 4.63 18.72
N PRO A 41 -19.87 3.68 19.52
CA PRO A 41 -19.63 2.31 19.05
C PRO A 41 -20.93 1.60 18.62
N VAL A 42 -21.98 1.70 19.43
CA VAL A 42 -23.27 1.08 19.14
C VAL A 42 -23.93 1.72 17.92
N MET A 43 -23.79 3.04 17.74
CA MET A 43 -24.28 3.75 16.56
C MET A 43 -23.60 3.23 15.29
N ARG A 44 -22.26 3.05 15.31
CA ARG A 44 -21.49 2.45 14.21
C ARG A 44 -21.95 1.03 13.90
N ALA A 45 -22.05 0.17 14.90
CA ALA A 45 -22.47 -1.22 14.72
C ALA A 45 -23.91 -1.35 14.18
N ARG A 46 -24.85 -0.55 14.70
CA ARG A 46 -26.24 -0.54 14.22
C ARG A 46 -26.38 0.03 12.81
N SER A 47 -25.56 1.03 12.46
CA SER A 47 -25.53 1.53 11.08
C SER A 47 -24.96 0.48 10.12
N PHE A 48 -23.96 -0.30 10.55
CA PHE A 48 -23.43 -1.40 9.78
C PHE A 48 -24.45 -2.53 9.62
N TYR A 49 -25.20 -2.88 10.69
CA TYR A 49 -26.30 -3.83 10.62
C TYR A 49 -27.36 -3.37 9.60
N TYR A 50 -27.77 -2.09 9.65
CA TYR A 50 -28.73 -1.51 8.72
C TYR A 50 -28.23 -1.55 7.27
N LEU A 51 -26.94 -1.32 7.04
CA LEU A 51 -26.32 -1.50 5.71
C LEU A 51 -26.44 -2.95 5.23
N CYS A 52 -26.07 -3.92 6.06
CA CYS A 52 -26.17 -5.35 5.75
C CYS A 52 -27.60 -5.82 5.51
N GLU A 53 -28.59 -5.20 6.20
CA GLU A 53 -30.03 -5.47 6.04
C GLU A 53 -30.61 -4.92 4.74
N HIS A 54 -30.14 -3.77 4.26
CA HIS A 54 -30.81 -3.03 3.19
C HIS A 54 -30.03 -2.93 1.87
N LYS A 55 -28.70 -3.07 1.88
CA LYS A 55 -27.93 -2.97 0.64
C LYS A 55 -28.33 -4.05 -0.37
N THR A 56 -28.19 -3.74 -1.65
CA THR A 56 -28.44 -4.67 -2.75
C THR A 56 -27.59 -5.92 -2.64
N ILE A 57 -28.19 -7.08 -2.87
CA ILE A 57 -27.51 -8.38 -2.96
C ILE A 57 -27.35 -8.74 -4.43
N TYR A 58 -26.12 -9.02 -4.84
CA TYR A 58 -25.78 -9.41 -6.19
C TYR A 58 -25.34 -10.88 -6.25
N LEU A 59 -25.92 -11.64 -7.16
CA LEU A 59 -25.51 -13.00 -7.53
C LEU A 59 -25.66 -13.16 -9.03
N GLY A 60 -24.56 -13.24 -9.76
CA GLY A 60 -24.54 -13.38 -11.22
C GLY A 60 -24.60 -14.83 -11.69
N ASP A 61 -24.82 -15.02 -13.01
CA ASP A 61 -25.15 -16.31 -13.61
C ASP A 61 -24.08 -17.39 -13.43
N ASP A 62 -22.80 -17.02 -13.49
CA ASP A 62 -21.66 -17.96 -13.44
C ASP A 62 -20.98 -18.01 -12.05
N GLU A 63 -21.44 -17.22 -11.08
CA GLU A 63 -20.73 -17.08 -9.80
C GLU A 63 -20.81 -18.34 -8.94
N LEU A 64 -19.67 -18.66 -8.30
CA LEU A 64 -19.52 -19.71 -7.29
C LEU A 64 -19.24 -19.13 -5.91
N ILE A 65 -18.50 -18.03 -5.85
CA ILE A 65 -18.29 -17.20 -4.66
C ILE A 65 -19.15 -15.96 -4.80
N VAL A 66 -19.95 -15.65 -3.79
CA VAL A 66 -21.00 -14.62 -3.86
C VAL A 66 -20.76 -13.44 -2.95
N GLY A 67 -21.33 -12.31 -3.33
CA GLY A 67 -21.22 -11.04 -2.59
C GLY A 67 -20.33 -10.02 -3.28
N GLU A 68 -20.85 -8.79 -3.37
CA GLU A 68 -20.14 -7.64 -3.91
C GLU A 68 -20.16 -6.48 -2.90
N ARG A 69 -19.14 -5.60 -2.99
CA ARG A 69 -19.06 -4.40 -2.16
C ARG A 69 -20.17 -3.41 -2.51
N GLY A 70 -20.44 -3.22 -3.80
CA GLY A 70 -21.54 -2.43 -4.35
C GLY A 70 -22.72 -3.27 -4.83
N PRO A 71 -23.70 -2.65 -5.50
CA PRO A 71 -24.86 -3.35 -6.05
C PRO A 71 -24.54 -4.25 -7.26
N GLU A 72 -23.39 -4.07 -7.87
CA GLU A 72 -22.87 -4.86 -8.99
C GLU A 72 -21.34 -4.79 -9.06
N PRO A 73 -20.67 -5.65 -9.86
CA PRO A 73 -19.23 -5.57 -10.07
C PRO A 73 -18.77 -4.19 -10.54
N LYS A 74 -17.65 -3.69 -9.99
CA LYS A 74 -17.07 -2.35 -10.23
C LYS A 74 -17.92 -1.16 -9.77
N ALA A 75 -19.11 -1.35 -9.22
CA ALA A 75 -19.85 -0.29 -8.56
C ALA A 75 -19.25 -0.01 -7.17
N THR A 76 -18.57 1.13 -7.04
CA THR A 76 -17.73 1.46 -5.88
C THR A 76 -18.51 2.34 -4.90
N PRO A 77 -18.67 1.94 -3.64
CA PRO A 77 -19.31 2.76 -2.61
C PRO A 77 -18.42 3.93 -2.19
N THR A 78 -19.06 4.92 -1.59
CA THR A 78 -18.41 6.06 -0.94
C THR A 78 -18.61 6.02 0.57
N TYR A 79 -17.72 6.69 1.30
CA TYR A 79 -17.67 6.72 2.76
C TYR A 79 -17.77 8.17 3.27
N PRO A 80 -18.97 8.78 3.22
CA PRO A 80 -19.15 10.20 3.50
C PRO A 80 -18.82 10.56 4.95
N GLU A 81 -18.82 9.59 5.87
CA GLU A 81 -18.37 9.75 7.25
C GLU A 81 -16.86 10.01 7.37
N LEU A 82 -16.07 9.53 6.40
CA LEU A 82 -14.63 9.77 6.31
C LEU A 82 -14.33 11.02 5.49
N THR A 83 -14.78 11.01 4.23
CA THR A 83 -14.61 12.12 3.27
C THR A 83 -15.89 12.30 2.48
N CYS A 84 -16.56 13.44 2.65
CA CYS A 84 -17.75 13.77 1.89
C CYS A 84 -17.37 14.49 0.60
N HIS A 85 -17.43 13.79 -0.53
CA HIS A 85 -17.17 14.38 -1.84
C HIS A 85 -18.11 15.55 -2.11
N SER A 86 -17.55 16.66 -2.61
CA SER A 86 -18.32 17.80 -3.12
C SER A 86 -18.88 17.49 -4.52
N MET A 87 -19.79 18.35 -5.00
CA MET A 87 -20.29 18.27 -6.38
C MET A 87 -19.15 18.42 -7.40
N GLU A 88 -18.12 19.22 -7.07
CA GLU A 88 -16.94 19.38 -7.92
C GLU A 88 -16.08 18.11 -7.94
N ASP A 89 -15.87 17.47 -6.78
CA ASP A 89 -15.15 16.20 -6.71
C ASP A 89 -15.82 15.12 -7.58
N LEU A 90 -17.15 15.03 -7.54
CA LEU A 90 -17.89 14.09 -8.38
C LEU A 90 -17.74 14.39 -9.88
N ARG A 91 -17.71 15.67 -10.28
CA ARG A 91 -17.44 16.05 -11.67
C ARG A 91 -16.02 15.68 -12.11
N ILE A 92 -15.02 15.93 -11.24
CA ILE A 92 -13.64 15.54 -11.49
C ILE A 92 -13.56 14.03 -11.68
N LEU A 93 -14.13 13.24 -10.77
CA LEU A 93 -14.16 11.78 -10.85
C LEU A 93 -14.82 11.27 -12.13
N ASN A 94 -15.90 11.91 -12.56
CA ASN A 94 -16.63 11.53 -13.78
C ASN A 94 -15.92 11.89 -15.09
N SER A 95 -15.06 12.90 -15.11
CA SER A 95 -14.52 13.47 -16.34
C SER A 95 -13.00 13.40 -16.49
N ARG A 96 -12.26 13.10 -15.42
CA ARG A 96 -10.79 13.03 -15.48
C ARG A 96 -10.34 11.92 -16.44
N PRO A 97 -9.22 12.12 -17.16
CA PRO A 97 -8.81 11.21 -18.24
C PRO A 97 -8.29 9.85 -17.72
N LYS A 98 -7.86 9.77 -16.46
CA LYS A 98 -7.29 8.58 -15.82
C LYS A 98 -7.99 8.28 -14.50
N THR A 99 -8.14 6.99 -14.19
CA THR A 99 -8.82 6.53 -12.97
C THR A 99 -10.18 7.20 -12.72
N SER A 100 -10.97 7.42 -13.79
CA SER A 100 -12.32 8.00 -13.73
C SER A 100 -13.33 6.97 -13.20
N TYR A 101 -14.42 7.48 -12.62
CA TYR A 101 -15.57 6.69 -12.16
C TYR A 101 -16.83 7.27 -12.80
N ALA A 102 -17.62 6.44 -13.46
CA ALA A 102 -18.90 6.89 -13.98
C ALA A 102 -19.82 7.32 -12.81
N VAL A 103 -20.39 8.54 -12.92
CA VAL A 103 -21.31 9.09 -11.92
C VAL A 103 -22.65 9.35 -12.59
N SER A 104 -23.70 8.65 -12.16
CA SER A 104 -25.05 8.83 -12.73
C SER A 104 -25.69 10.14 -12.29
N GLU A 105 -26.66 10.63 -13.09
CA GLU A 105 -27.48 11.79 -12.73
C GLU A 105 -28.20 11.61 -11.38
N GLU A 106 -28.64 10.38 -11.10
CA GLU A 106 -29.23 10.05 -9.81
C GLU A 106 -28.22 10.21 -8.68
N CYS A 107 -26.99 9.73 -8.88
CA CYS A 107 -25.91 9.88 -7.91
C CYS A 107 -25.63 11.36 -7.60
N PHE A 108 -25.49 12.21 -8.63
CA PHE A 108 -25.34 13.66 -8.45
C PHE A 108 -26.49 14.25 -7.63
N LYS A 109 -27.74 13.91 -7.98
CA LYS A 109 -28.93 14.42 -7.27
C LYS A 109 -28.95 13.99 -5.80
N VAL A 110 -28.68 12.73 -5.53
CA VAL A 110 -28.68 12.20 -4.15
C VAL A 110 -27.57 12.85 -3.31
N TYR A 111 -26.41 13.10 -3.90
CA TYR A 111 -25.33 13.82 -3.22
C TYR A 111 -25.72 15.26 -2.89
N GLU A 112 -26.28 16.00 -3.85
CA GLU A 112 -26.68 17.40 -3.68
C GLU A 112 -27.80 17.57 -2.65
N GLU A 113 -28.83 16.71 -2.71
CA GLU A 113 -30.05 16.87 -1.92
C GLU A 113 -29.99 16.22 -0.54
N LYS A 114 -29.15 15.17 -0.36
CA LYS A 114 -29.17 14.33 0.87
C LYS A 114 -27.80 14.18 1.52
N ILE A 115 -26.77 13.70 0.80
CA ILE A 115 -25.51 13.28 1.39
C ILE A 115 -24.71 14.50 1.85
N ILE A 116 -24.43 15.47 0.95
CA ILE A 116 -23.66 16.66 1.25
C ILE A 116 -24.31 17.51 2.37
N PRO A 117 -25.64 17.78 2.35
CA PRO A 117 -26.28 18.55 3.41
C PRO A 117 -26.11 17.96 4.81
N TYR A 118 -26.03 16.64 4.92
CA TYR A 118 -25.85 16.00 6.20
C TYR A 118 -24.37 15.90 6.62
N TRP A 119 -23.48 15.41 5.73
CA TRP A 119 -22.11 15.06 6.09
C TRP A 119 -21.11 16.20 6.04
N ARG A 120 -21.38 17.28 5.33
CA ARG A 120 -20.53 18.47 5.31
C ARG A 120 -20.25 18.93 6.74
N ARG A 121 -18.96 19.11 7.10
CA ARG A 121 -18.47 19.43 8.44
C ARG A 121 -18.77 18.40 9.54
N ARG A 122 -19.32 17.23 9.17
CA ARG A 122 -19.53 16.11 10.10
C ARG A 122 -18.57 14.95 9.82
N ASN A 123 -17.95 14.91 8.64
CA ASN A 123 -16.98 13.89 8.25
C ASN A 123 -15.62 14.11 8.93
N MET A 124 -14.81 13.03 8.96
CA MET A 124 -13.51 13.05 9.61
C MET A 124 -12.55 14.05 8.99
N ARG A 125 -12.47 14.13 7.66
CA ARG A 125 -11.55 15.02 6.95
C ARG A 125 -11.79 16.48 7.32
N ASP A 126 -13.04 16.95 7.27
CA ASP A 126 -13.40 18.31 7.65
C ASP A 126 -13.02 18.60 9.09
N LYS A 127 -13.34 17.69 10.01
CA LYS A 127 -13.01 17.85 11.43
C LYS A 127 -11.51 17.87 11.70
N ILE A 128 -10.73 17.05 11.00
CA ILE A 128 -9.27 17.06 11.10
C ILE A 128 -8.74 18.44 10.70
N PHE A 129 -9.13 18.95 9.54
CA PHE A 129 -8.68 20.26 9.06
C PHE A 129 -9.16 21.44 9.92
N GLU A 130 -10.28 21.30 10.61
CA GLU A 130 -10.77 22.31 11.58
C GLU A 130 -9.98 22.27 12.90
N THR A 131 -9.29 21.17 13.22
CA THR A 131 -8.72 20.92 14.55
C THR A 131 -7.19 20.97 14.59
N VAL A 132 -6.52 20.61 13.47
CA VAL A 132 -5.04 20.60 13.41
C VAL A 132 -4.43 21.99 13.57
N ALA A 133 -3.21 22.05 14.10
CA ALA A 133 -2.48 23.29 14.27
C ALA A 133 -2.17 23.98 12.92
N PRO A 134 -2.09 25.32 12.88
CA PRO A 134 -1.75 26.05 11.66
C PRO A 134 -0.42 25.64 11.04
N GLU A 135 0.59 25.31 11.87
CA GLU A 135 1.90 24.85 11.44
C GLU A 135 1.81 23.48 10.74
N TRP A 136 0.98 22.58 11.26
CA TRP A 136 0.71 21.30 10.64
C TRP A 136 0.05 21.51 9.26
N ARG A 137 -0.94 22.40 9.19
CA ARG A 137 -1.64 22.72 7.95
C ARG A 137 -0.67 23.32 6.92
N ALA A 138 0.18 24.26 7.32
CA ALA A 138 1.16 24.87 6.43
C ALA A 138 2.17 23.84 5.88
N ALA A 139 2.65 22.92 6.73
CA ALA A 139 3.53 21.85 6.30
C ALA A 139 2.86 20.85 5.34
N TYR A 140 1.60 20.50 5.61
CA TYR A 140 0.78 19.67 4.72
C TYR A 140 0.58 20.33 3.34
N ASP A 141 0.15 21.58 3.31
CA ASP A 141 -0.11 22.34 2.07
C ASP A 141 1.17 22.60 1.25
N ALA A 142 2.33 22.66 1.92
CA ALA A 142 3.63 22.77 1.28
C ALA A 142 4.16 21.44 0.70
N GLY A 143 3.53 20.31 1.02
CA GLY A 143 3.98 18.99 0.61
C GLY A 143 5.20 18.50 1.37
N MET A 144 5.36 18.91 2.64
CA MET A 144 6.35 18.34 3.56
C MET A 144 5.98 16.91 3.94
N PHE A 145 4.70 16.67 4.11
CA PHE A 145 4.13 15.35 4.34
C PHE A 145 2.69 15.30 3.82
N THR A 146 2.18 14.09 3.67
CA THR A 146 0.75 13.84 3.47
C THR A 146 0.15 13.23 4.74
N GLU A 147 -1.16 12.99 4.72
CA GLU A 147 -1.88 12.38 5.84
C GLU A 147 -2.97 11.45 5.30
N PHE A 148 -2.96 10.22 5.76
CA PHE A 148 -4.01 9.26 5.45
C PHE A 148 -5.25 9.50 6.31
N MET A 149 -5.93 10.59 6.05
CA MET A 149 -7.10 11.00 6.83
C MET A 149 -8.26 10.00 6.74
N GLU A 150 -8.34 9.28 5.64
CA GLU A 150 -9.39 8.30 5.35
C GLU A 150 -8.98 6.85 5.63
N GLN A 151 -7.71 6.58 5.93
CA GLN A 151 -7.12 5.24 5.94
C GLN A 151 -6.65 4.80 7.33
N ARG A 152 -7.51 4.86 8.34
CA ARG A 152 -7.14 4.36 9.67
C ARG A 152 -7.64 2.95 9.95
N ALA A 153 -8.77 2.57 9.37
CA ALA A 153 -9.33 1.23 9.42
C ALA A 153 -10.02 0.91 8.08
N PRO A 154 -9.80 -0.25 7.49
CA PRO A 154 -8.99 -1.37 7.98
C PRO A 154 -7.49 -1.12 7.99
N GLY A 155 -7.01 -0.05 7.35
CA GLY A 155 -5.59 0.22 7.21
C GLY A 155 -4.89 -0.94 6.49
N HIS A 156 -3.73 -1.37 6.99
CA HIS A 156 -3.01 -2.55 6.48
C HIS A 156 -3.27 -3.79 7.32
N THR A 157 -4.51 -4.01 7.79
CA THR A 157 -4.86 -5.18 8.58
C THR A 157 -4.99 -6.41 7.70
N VAL A 158 -4.42 -7.50 8.18
CA VAL A 158 -4.41 -8.80 7.51
C VAL A 158 -4.98 -9.85 8.45
N LEU A 159 -5.83 -10.72 7.92
CA LEU A 159 -6.44 -11.80 8.68
C LEU A 159 -5.48 -12.98 8.84
N ASP A 160 -5.59 -13.67 9.97
CA ASP A 160 -4.92 -14.95 10.23
C ASP A 160 -5.89 -16.15 10.09
N GLY A 161 -5.40 -17.33 10.48
CA GLY A 161 -6.17 -18.57 10.38
C GLY A 161 -7.33 -18.72 11.37
N LYS A 162 -7.68 -17.71 12.21
CA LYS A 162 -8.71 -17.90 13.26
C LYS A 162 -10.11 -18.10 12.70
N ILE A 163 -10.49 -17.41 11.63
CA ILE A 163 -11.82 -17.54 11.02
C ILE A 163 -12.06 -18.93 10.41
N TYR A 164 -11.01 -19.65 10.04
CA TYR A 164 -11.14 -21.02 9.52
C TYR A 164 -11.42 -22.05 10.62
N ARG A 165 -11.39 -21.63 11.89
CA ARG A 165 -11.66 -22.46 13.07
C ARG A 165 -12.84 -21.96 13.89
N LYS A 166 -13.33 -20.75 13.66
CA LYS A 166 -14.43 -20.09 14.38
C LYS A 166 -15.40 -19.45 13.41
N GLY A 167 -16.70 -19.52 13.73
CA GLY A 167 -17.73 -18.73 13.11
C GLY A 167 -18.13 -17.53 13.97
N MET A 168 -19.02 -16.69 13.45
CA MET A 168 -19.50 -15.49 14.16
C MET A 168 -20.21 -15.85 15.47
N LEU A 169 -20.87 -17.00 15.56
CA LEU A 169 -21.50 -17.47 16.80
C LEU A 169 -20.47 -17.82 17.89
N ASP A 170 -19.27 -18.28 17.52
CA ASP A 170 -18.18 -18.51 18.47
C ASP A 170 -17.65 -17.18 19.03
N PHE A 171 -17.45 -16.17 18.16
CA PHE A 171 -17.08 -14.83 18.59
C PHE A 171 -18.13 -14.18 19.47
N LYS A 172 -19.43 -14.32 19.17
CA LYS A 172 -20.53 -13.84 20.03
C LYS A 172 -20.48 -14.47 21.42
N LYS A 173 -20.16 -15.76 21.52
CA LYS A 173 -19.98 -16.43 22.80
C LYS A 173 -18.82 -15.80 23.60
N GLU A 174 -17.67 -15.58 22.98
CA GLU A 174 -16.52 -14.93 23.64
C GLU A 174 -16.86 -13.49 24.08
N ILE A 175 -17.62 -12.75 23.28
CA ILE A 175 -18.09 -11.40 23.61
C ILE A 175 -19.03 -11.45 24.82
N ALA A 176 -19.96 -12.39 24.85
CA ALA A 176 -20.90 -12.55 25.98
C ALA A 176 -20.16 -12.89 27.28
N GLU A 177 -19.16 -13.77 27.21
CA GLU A 177 -18.26 -14.08 28.33
C GLU A 177 -17.48 -12.85 28.80
N ALA A 178 -16.96 -12.04 27.88
CA ALA A 178 -16.25 -10.79 28.19
C ALA A 178 -17.20 -9.76 28.85
N ILE A 179 -18.45 -9.63 28.41
CA ILE A 179 -19.46 -8.75 29.02
C ILE A 179 -19.78 -9.23 30.44
N ALA A 180 -19.96 -10.54 30.64
CA ALA A 180 -20.27 -11.11 31.95
C ALA A 180 -19.12 -10.95 32.97
N ALA A 181 -17.89 -10.82 32.49
CA ALA A 181 -16.70 -10.64 33.31
C ALA A 181 -16.40 -9.16 33.69
N LEU A 182 -17.21 -8.19 33.22
CA LEU A 182 -16.98 -6.76 33.53
C LEU A 182 -17.19 -6.45 35.01
N ASP A 183 -16.20 -5.81 35.61
CA ASP A 183 -16.23 -5.34 37.00
C ASP A 183 -16.64 -3.85 37.06
N PHE A 184 -17.93 -3.60 37.23
CA PHE A 184 -18.45 -2.22 37.36
C PHE A 184 -18.10 -1.52 38.65
N LEU A 185 -17.56 -2.23 39.65
CA LEU A 185 -17.13 -1.66 40.93
C LEU A 185 -15.64 -1.28 40.91
N GLY A 186 -14.80 -2.14 40.31
CA GLY A 186 -13.36 -1.96 40.32
C GLY A 186 -12.77 -1.31 39.06
N ASP A 187 -13.51 -1.33 37.93
CA ASP A 187 -13.04 -0.75 36.66
C ASP A 187 -13.89 0.46 36.25
N PRO A 188 -13.33 1.68 36.33
CA PRO A 188 -14.04 2.90 35.93
C PRO A 188 -14.35 2.95 34.43
N THR A 189 -13.74 2.08 33.61
CA THR A 189 -13.97 1.98 32.17
C THR A 189 -14.97 0.87 31.78
N ALA A 190 -15.53 0.13 32.75
CA ALA A 190 -16.39 -1.02 32.50
C ALA A 190 -17.62 -0.69 31.62
N TYR A 191 -18.22 0.50 31.83
CA TYR A 191 -19.32 0.95 30.96
C TYR A 191 -18.88 1.16 29.50
N ALA A 192 -17.75 1.84 29.28
CA ALA A 192 -17.22 2.05 27.92
C ALA A 192 -16.86 0.71 27.24
N LYS A 193 -16.24 -0.22 28.00
CA LYS A 193 -15.95 -1.58 27.51
C LYS A 193 -17.23 -2.32 27.11
N ARG A 194 -18.28 -2.23 27.95
CA ARG A 194 -19.58 -2.83 27.63
C ARG A 194 -20.15 -2.31 26.31
N GLU A 195 -20.11 -1.01 26.05
CA GLU A 195 -20.61 -0.42 24.81
C GLU A 195 -19.82 -0.88 23.59
N GLN A 196 -18.51 -1.03 23.69
CA GLN A 196 -17.67 -1.61 22.63
C GLN A 196 -18.02 -3.09 22.37
N LEU A 197 -18.15 -3.89 23.43
CA LEU A 197 -18.52 -5.31 23.31
C LEU A 197 -19.93 -5.51 22.74
N LEU A 198 -20.90 -4.69 23.13
CA LEU A 198 -22.24 -4.70 22.52
C LEU A 198 -22.18 -4.35 21.03
N ALA A 199 -21.36 -3.39 20.64
CA ALA A 199 -21.16 -3.04 19.24
C ALA A 199 -20.55 -4.21 18.45
N MET A 200 -19.57 -4.90 19.00
CA MET A 200 -18.98 -6.10 18.40
C MET A 200 -20.01 -7.21 18.21
N ASP A 201 -20.86 -7.47 19.22
CA ASP A 201 -21.93 -8.46 19.16
C ASP A 201 -22.94 -8.16 18.04
N ILE A 202 -23.41 -6.91 17.94
CA ILE A 202 -24.31 -6.45 16.87
C ILE A 202 -23.67 -6.61 15.49
N SER A 203 -22.37 -6.37 15.38
CA SER A 203 -21.65 -6.49 14.10
C SER A 203 -21.55 -7.96 13.64
N CYS A 204 -21.43 -8.92 14.55
CA CYS A 204 -21.53 -10.34 14.21
C CYS A 204 -22.88 -10.70 13.61
N ASP A 205 -23.98 -10.21 14.22
CA ASP A 205 -25.33 -10.43 13.69
C ASP A 205 -25.52 -9.82 12.31
N ALA A 206 -24.92 -8.64 12.05
CA ALA A 206 -24.97 -7.98 10.74
C ALA A 206 -24.39 -8.87 9.62
N VAL A 207 -23.26 -9.51 9.87
CA VAL A 207 -22.59 -10.35 8.85
C VAL A 207 -23.33 -11.67 8.65
N ILE A 208 -23.89 -12.25 9.72
CA ILE A 208 -24.75 -13.44 9.62
C ILE A 208 -25.99 -13.11 8.76
N LEU A 209 -26.70 -12.03 9.05
CA LEU A 209 -27.85 -11.57 8.27
C LEU A 209 -27.50 -11.35 6.80
N PHE A 210 -26.33 -10.73 6.53
CA PHE A 210 -25.89 -10.47 5.16
C PHE A 210 -25.70 -11.77 4.36
N ALA A 211 -25.12 -12.80 4.99
CA ALA A 211 -24.96 -14.12 4.37
C ALA A 211 -26.32 -14.84 4.18
N GLU A 212 -27.23 -14.77 5.16
CA GLU A 212 -28.58 -15.36 5.06
C GLU A 212 -29.35 -14.78 3.87
N ARG A 213 -29.25 -13.47 3.64
CA ARG A 213 -29.86 -12.81 2.46
C ARG A 213 -29.32 -13.34 1.14
N HIS A 214 -28.02 -13.65 1.07
CA HIS A 214 -27.43 -14.31 -0.12
C HIS A 214 -27.98 -15.74 -0.28
N ALA A 215 -28.13 -16.48 0.83
CA ALA A 215 -28.73 -17.81 0.79
C ALA A 215 -30.19 -17.78 0.31
N GLU A 216 -30.98 -16.79 0.72
CA GLU A 216 -32.35 -16.59 0.27
C GLU A 216 -32.41 -16.33 -1.23
N LEU A 217 -31.59 -15.37 -1.72
CA LEU A 217 -31.52 -15.07 -3.16
C LEU A 217 -31.09 -16.30 -3.98
N ALA A 218 -30.09 -17.05 -3.49
CA ALA A 218 -29.64 -18.26 -4.17
C ALA A 218 -30.77 -19.33 -4.27
N ARG A 219 -31.59 -19.50 -3.22
CA ARG A 219 -32.78 -20.40 -3.26
C ARG A 219 -33.84 -19.90 -4.23
N GLU A 220 -34.09 -18.60 -4.29
CA GLU A 220 -35.04 -18.02 -5.24
C GLU A 220 -34.62 -18.24 -6.69
N LEU A 221 -33.32 -18.04 -6.95
CA LEU A 221 -32.74 -18.30 -8.29
C LEU A 221 -32.77 -19.78 -8.63
N ALA A 222 -32.41 -20.67 -7.70
CA ALA A 222 -32.50 -22.12 -7.88
C ALA A 222 -33.91 -22.62 -8.22
N ALA A 223 -34.94 -22.02 -7.62
CA ALA A 223 -36.35 -22.37 -7.87
C ALA A 223 -36.80 -22.03 -9.30
N ARG A 224 -36.14 -21.09 -9.97
CA ARG A 224 -36.48 -20.61 -11.32
C ARG A 224 -35.49 -21.16 -12.37
N GLU A 225 -34.36 -21.76 -11.95
CA GLU A 225 -33.31 -22.24 -12.83
C GLU A 225 -33.74 -23.51 -13.58
N LEU A 226 -33.52 -23.49 -14.89
CA LEU A 226 -33.88 -24.59 -15.79
C LEU A 226 -32.74 -25.60 -15.96
N SER A 227 -31.49 -25.19 -15.85
CA SER A 227 -30.33 -26.08 -15.91
C SER A 227 -30.21 -26.87 -14.61
N PRO A 228 -30.32 -28.21 -14.64
CA PRO A 228 -30.14 -29.00 -13.42
C PRO A 228 -28.77 -28.78 -12.74
N ALA A 229 -27.73 -28.61 -13.52
CA ALA A 229 -26.38 -28.37 -13.01
C ALA A 229 -26.29 -27.03 -12.29
N ARG A 230 -26.76 -25.93 -12.89
CA ARG A 230 -26.76 -24.60 -12.26
C ARG A 230 -27.68 -24.55 -11.05
N LYS A 231 -28.83 -25.21 -11.11
CA LYS A 231 -29.72 -25.34 -9.97
C LYS A 231 -29.02 -25.99 -8.77
N ALA A 232 -28.34 -27.10 -8.97
CA ALA A 232 -27.59 -27.76 -7.90
C ALA A 232 -26.46 -26.88 -7.33
N GLU A 233 -25.79 -26.09 -8.16
CA GLU A 233 -24.81 -25.10 -7.71
C GLU A 233 -25.44 -23.99 -6.85
N LEU A 234 -26.57 -23.43 -7.27
CA LEU A 234 -27.29 -22.41 -6.50
C LEU A 234 -27.78 -22.95 -5.16
N GLU A 235 -28.26 -24.21 -5.14
CA GLU A 235 -28.61 -24.91 -3.89
C GLU A 235 -27.40 -25.11 -2.98
N LYS A 236 -26.21 -25.47 -3.53
CA LYS A 236 -24.96 -25.53 -2.77
C LYS A 236 -24.55 -24.15 -2.24
N ILE A 237 -24.62 -23.10 -3.06
CA ILE A 237 -24.34 -21.72 -2.62
C ILE A 237 -25.25 -21.32 -1.48
N ALA A 238 -26.55 -21.66 -1.55
CA ALA A 238 -27.50 -21.40 -0.48
C ALA A 238 -27.14 -22.14 0.83
N ASP A 239 -26.69 -23.40 0.74
CA ASP A 239 -26.22 -24.17 1.91
C ASP A 239 -24.95 -23.54 2.51
N VAL A 240 -23.98 -23.22 1.67
CA VAL A 240 -22.73 -22.52 2.08
C VAL A 240 -23.07 -21.22 2.82
N CYS A 241 -23.87 -20.33 2.24
CA CYS A 241 -24.23 -19.04 2.83
C CYS A 241 -25.11 -19.15 4.09
N THR A 242 -25.81 -20.28 4.27
CA THR A 242 -26.56 -20.56 5.50
C THR A 242 -25.64 -21.00 6.63
N HIS A 243 -24.53 -21.70 6.29
CA HIS A 243 -23.59 -22.20 7.28
C HIS A 243 -22.53 -21.15 7.66
N VAL A 244 -21.89 -20.56 6.69
CA VAL A 244 -20.84 -19.54 6.92
C VAL A 244 -21.40 -18.13 6.63
N PRO A 245 -21.02 -17.12 7.41
CA PRO A 245 -20.00 -17.07 8.46
C PRO A 245 -20.51 -17.37 9.88
N ALA A 246 -21.76 -17.78 10.06
CA ALA A 246 -22.31 -18.09 11.38
C ALA A 246 -21.46 -19.16 12.11
N HIS A 247 -21.07 -20.20 11.39
CA HIS A 247 -20.24 -21.32 11.88
C HIS A 247 -18.90 -21.38 11.17
N ALA A 248 -17.92 -22.08 11.76
CA ALA A 248 -16.64 -22.38 11.13
C ALA A 248 -16.83 -23.21 9.84
N PRO A 249 -16.01 -23.00 8.80
CA PRO A 249 -16.17 -23.70 7.52
C PRO A 249 -15.85 -25.19 7.64
N ARG A 250 -16.60 -26.02 6.91
CA ARG A 250 -16.51 -27.49 6.88
C ARG A 250 -15.66 -28.02 5.72
N ASP A 251 -15.68 -27.27 4.60
CA ASP A 251 -15.05 -27.65 3.33
C ASP A 251 -14.36 -26.46 2.65
N PHE A 252 -13.72 -26.73 1.50
CA PHE A 252 -12.92 -25.75 0.76
C PHE A 252 -13.77 -24.57 0.22
N HIS A 253 -14.97 -24.84 -0.28
CA HIS A 253 -15.88 -23.80 -0.77
C HIS A 253 -16.34 -22.88 0.38
N GLU A 254 -16.73 -23.47 1.50
CA GLU A 254 -17.09 -22.71 2.68
C GLU A 254 -15.94 -21.87 3.23
N ALA A 255 -14.69 -22.38 3.20
CA ALA A 255 -13.52 -21.64 3.65
C ALA A 255 -13.30 -20.36 2.82
N LEU A 256 -13.43 -20.45 1.50
CA LEU A 256 -13.32 -19.29 0.60
C LEU A 256 -14.48 -18.30 0.81
N GLN A 257 -15.71 -18.79 0.88
CA GLN A 257 -16.90 -17.94 1.08
C GLN A 257 -16.91 -17.28 2.46
N HIS A 258 -16.44 -17.98 3.50
CA HIS A 258 -16.34 -17.44 4.86
C HIS A 258 -15.36 -16.26 4.90
N TYR A 259 -14.17 -16.43 4.34
CA TYR A 259 -13.23 -15.33 4.23
C TYR A 259 -13.85 -14.17 3.44
N TRP A 260 -14.52 -14.47 2.31
CA TRP A 260 -15.12 -13.43 1.49
C TRP A 260 -16.17 -12.60 2.22
N PHE A 261 -17.02 -13.23 3.02
CA PHE A 261 -17.97 -12.49 3.88
C PHE A 261 -17.27 -11.65 4.94
N CYS A 262 -16.20 -12.15 5.55
CA CYS A 262 -15.40 -11.35 6.48
C CYS A 262 -14.76 -10.15 5.77
N HIS A 263 -14.19 -10.36 4.57
CA HIS A 263 -13.62 -9.29 3.74
C HIS A 263 -14.67 -8.21 3.42
N LEU A 264 -15.80 -8.61 2.88
CA LEU A 264 -16.90 -7.69 2.56
C LEU A 264 -17.42 -6.94 3.79
N ALA A 265 -17.51 -7.61 4.93
CA ALA A 265 -17.95 -7.00 6.17
C ALA A 265 -17.00 -5.88 6.62
N VAL A 266 -15.70 -6.14 6.65
CA VAL A 266 -14.67 -5.14 7.00
C VAL A 266 -14.74 -3.93 6.07
N ILE A 267 -14.74 -4.14 4.76
CA ILE A 267 -14.72 -3.04 3.79
C ILE A 267 -16.08 -2.33 3.63
N THR A 268 -17.19 -2.94 4.09
CA THR A 268 -18.51 -2.29 4.16
C THR A 268 -18.64 -1.46 5.42
N GLU A 269 -18.11 -1.96 6.54
CA GLU A 269 -18.11 -1.23 7.81
C GLU A 269 -17.36 0.09 7.71
N LEU A 270 -16.10 0.03 7.25
CA LEU A 270 -15.24 1.20 7.10
C LEU A 270 -14.10 0.90 6.13
N ASN A 271 -14.04 1.58 5.00
CA ASN A 271 -12.93 1.49 4.06
C ASN A 271 -12.81 2.77 3.25
N GLY A 272 -11.94 3.66 3.66
CA GLY A 272 -11.70 4.90 2.90
C GLY A 272 -10.69 4.73 1.77
N TRP A 273 -9.75 3.79 1.88
CA TRP A 273 -8.64 3.70 0.91
C TRP A 273 -8.14 2.29 0.67
N ASP A 274 -7.68 1.56 1.69
CA ASP A 274 -7.10 0.23 1.55
C ASP A 274 -8.08 -0.87 1.88
N SER A 275 -7.90 -2.02 1.23
CA SER A 275 -8.69 -3.19 1.52
C SER A 275 -8.09 -4.03 2.65
N PHE A 276 -8.78 -5.11 2.95
CA PHE A 276 -8.41 -6.11 3.92
C PHE A 276 -7.78 -7.32 3.20
N SER A 277 -6.81 -8.00 3.81
CA SER A 277 -6.02 -9.05 3.16
C SER A 277 -6.15 -10.41 3.85
N PRO A 278 -6.07 -11.55 3.08
CA PRO A 278 -6.29 -12.88 3.63
C PRO A 278 -5.10 -13.51 4.36
N GLY A 279 -3.92 -12.89 4.35
CA GLY A 279 -2.71 -13.46 4.92
C GLY A 279 -2.16 -14.64 4.12
N HIS A 280 -1.65 -15.65 4.81
CA HIS A 280 -1.12 -16.89 4.22
C HIS A 280 -2.25 -17.80 3.71
N LEU A 281 -2.88 -17.39 2.61
CA LEU A 281 -4.05 -18.08 2.06
C LEU A 281 -3.76 -19.55 1.74
N ASP A 282 -2.58 -19.85 1.22
CA ASP A 282 -2.11 -21.20 0.91
C ASP A 282 -2.04 -22.11 2.13
N GLN A 283 -1.54 -21.59 3.26
CA GLN A 283 -1.47 -22.34 4.53
C GLN A 283 -2.86 -22.52 5.14
N HIS A 284 -3.73 -21.50 5.06
CA HIS A 284 -5.08 -21.54 5.62
C HIS A 284 -6.00 -22.51 4.88
N LEU A 285 -5.88 -22.59 3.57
CA LEU A 285 -6.73 -23.45 2.74
C LEU A 285 -6.23 -24.91 2.67
N LEU A 286 -4.95 -25.18 2.96
CA LEU A 286 -4.36 -26.50 2.84
C LEU A 286 -5.13 -27.62 3.56
N PRO A 287 -5.58 -27.45 4.82
CA PRO A 287 -6.34 -28.50 5.53
C PRO A 287 -7.63 -28.89 4.80
N PHE A 288 -8.36 -27.90 4.26
CA PHE A 288 -9.61 -28.12 3.53
C PHE A 288 -9.36 -28.77 2.17
N TYR A 289 -8.31 -28.34 1.48
CA TYR A 289 -7.88 -28.91 0.20
C TYR A 289 -7.54 -30.39 0.34
N ARG A 290 -6.65 -30.76 1.29
CA ARG A 290 -6.25 -32.14 1.54
C ARG A 290 -7.40 -33.02 1.99
N LYS A 291 -8.24 -32.52 2.89
CA LYS A 291 -9.44 -33.22 3.36
C LYS A 291 -10.37 -33.53 2.21
N GLY A 292 -10.73 -32.54 1.40
CA GLY A 292 -11.65 -32.71 0.29
C GLY A 292 -11.16 -33.70 -0.76
N LEU A 293 -9.85 -33.67 -1.09
CA LEU A 293 -9.24 -34.64 -2.01
C LEU A 293 -9.26 -36.06 -1.42
N ALA A 294 -8.93 -36.20 -0.13
CA ALA A 294 -8.90 -37.52 0.52
C ALA A 294 -10.29 -38.15 0.67
N GLU A 295 -11.31 -37.34 0.90
CA GLU A 295 -12.71 -37.76 1.01
C GLU A 295 -13.41 -37.90 -0.35
N GLY A 296 -12.79 -37.43 -1.43
CA GLY A 296 -13.40 -37.39 -2.77
C GLY A 296 -14.54 -36.38 -2.92
N THR A 297 -14.65 -35.41 -2.00
CA THR A 297 -15.63 -34.33 -2.02
C THR A 297 -15.15 -33.09 -2.80
N LEU A 298 -13.87 -33.07 -3.16
CA LEU A 298 -13.22 -32.02 -3.93
C LEU A 298 -12.28 -32.66 -4.96
N THR A 299 -12.24 -32.15 -6.19
CA THR A 299 -11.17 -32.47 -7.15
C THR A 299 -10.19 -31.31 -7.26
N HIS A 300 -9.03 -31.54 -7.87
CA HIS A 300 -8.06 -30.49 -8.16
C HIS A 300 -8.66 -29.41 -9.07
N GLU A 301 -9.41 -29.81 -10.08
CA GLU A 301 -10.06 -28.93 -11.06
C GLU A 301 -11.14 -28.08 -10.37
N GLN A 302 -11.93 -28.65 -9.46
CA GLN A 302 -12.92 -27.90 -8.67
C GLN A 302 -12.26 -26.88 -7.74
N ALA A 303 -11.18 -27.25 -7.06
CA ALA A 303 -10.44 -26.33 -6.22
C ALA A 303 -9.88 -25.14 -7.04
N ARG A 304 -9.33 -25.44 -8.22
CA ARG A 304 -8.84 -24.45 -9.16
C ARG A 304 -9.96 -23.50 -9.61
N GLU A 305 -11.10 -24.03 -10.06
CA GLU A 305 -12.25 -23.22 -10.49
C GLU A 305 -12.78 -22.32 -9.39
N LEU A 306 -12.87 -22.81 -8.15
CA LEU A 306 -13.29 -22.01 -6.99
C LEU A 306 -12.30 -20.87 -6.69
N LEU A 307 -10.99 -21.13 -6.76
CA LEU A 307 -9.97 -20.10 -6.56
C LEU A 307 -9.96 -19.07 -7.70
N GLU A 308 -10.12 -19.50 -8.95
CA GLU A 308 -10.25 -18.59 -10.09
C GLU A 308 -11.47 -17.66 -9.94
N ALA A 309 -12.63 -18.21 -9.54
CA ALA A 309 -13.82 -17.43 -9.23
C ALA A 309 -13.59 -16.46 -8.05
N PHE A 310 -12.87 -16.90 -7.03
CA PHE A 310 -12.51 -16.08 -5.87
C PHE A 310 -11.58 -14.91 -6.25
N PHE A 311 -10.61 -15.10 -7.14
CA PHE A 311 -9.76 -14.03 -7.66
C PHE A 311 -10.55 -12.95 -8.39
N VAL A 312 -11.56 -13.34 -9.18
CA VAL A 312 -12.43 -12.39 -9.87
C VAL A 312 -13.15 -11.44 -8.88
N LYS A 313 -13.50 -11.92 -7.69
CA LYS A 313 -14.17 -11.09 -6.68
C LYS A 313 -13.30 -9.89 -6.25
N PHE A 314 -12.01 -10.09 -6.04
CA PHE A 314 -11.09 -8.98 -5.75
C PHE A 314 -10.99 -7.99 -6.92
N ASN A 315 -10.89 -8.50 -8.15
CA ASN A 315 -10.78 -7.65 -9.33
C ASN A 315 -12.05 -6.83 -9.61
N ASN A 316 -13.19 -7.24 -9.06
CA ASN A 316 -14.46 -6.50 -9.12
C ASN A 316 -14.50 -5.27 -8.19
N HIS A 317 -13.51 -5.09 -7.33
CA HIS A 317 -13.50 -4.05 -6.30
C HIS A 317 -12.41 -3.00 -6.58
N PRO A 318 -12.67 -1.96 -7.41
CA PRO A 318 -11.78 -0.83 -7.52
C PRO A 318 -11.64 -0.11 -6.17
N ALA A 319 -10.50 0.53 -5.94
CA ALA A 319 -10.30 1.36 -4.76
C ALA A 319 -11.43 2.40 -4.61
N PRO A 320 -11.77 2.83 -3.38
CA PRO A 320 -12.69 3.96 -3.19
C PRO A 320 -12.21 5.20 -3.94
N PRO A 321 -13.13 6.01 -4.51
CA PRO A 321 -12.78 7.18 -5.33
C PRO A 321 -12.07 8.24 -4.49
N LYS A 322 -10.98 8.80 -5.02
CA LYS A 322 -10.11 9.79 -4.37
C LYS A 322 -9.97 11.03 -5.24
N VAL A 323 -9.81 12.19 -4.60
CA VAL A 323 -9.56 13.48 -5.26
C VAL A 323 -8.48 14.27 -4.49
N GLY A 324 -7.88 15.29 -5.12
CA GLY A 324 -6.86 16.13 -4.50
C GLY A 324 -5.61 15.33 -4.10
N VAL A 325 -4.97 15.72 -2.99
CA VAL A 325 -3.71 15.10 -2.54
C VAL A 325 -3.84 13.58 -2.35
N THR A 326 -4.98 13.08 -1.87
CA THR A 326 -5.21 11.63 -1.71
C THR A 326 -5.16 10.88 -3.05
N ALA A 327 -5.60 11.51 -4.16
CA ALA A 327 -5.46 10.93 -5.49
C ALA A 327 -4.02 10.97 -6.00
N GLU A 328 -3.24 12.00 -5.64
CA GLU A 328 -1.82 12.10 -5.97
C GLU A 328 -0.98 11.06 -5.22
N GLU A 329 -1.35 10.72 -3.98
CA GLU A 329 -0.70 9.69 -3.18
C GLU A 329 -0.89 8.29 -3.78
N SER A 330 -2.05 8.03 -4.41
CA SER A 330 -2.42 6.72 -4.93
C SER A 330 -3.46 6.83 -6.05
N GLY A 331 -3.02 7.29 -7.21
CA GLY A 331 -3.85 7.43 -8.41
C GLY A 331 -4.05 6.12 -9.16
N THR A 332 -4.68 5.13 -8.53
CA THR A 332 -4.89 3.78 -9.06
C THR A 332 -6.29 3.27 -8.74
N TYR A 333 -6.78 2.31 -9.53
CA TYR A 333 -7.95 1.49 -9.19
C TYR A 333 -7.63 0.34 -8.23
N THR A 334 -6.35 0.05 -7.99
CA THR A 334 -5.93 -1.02 -7.07
C THR A 334 -6.45 -0.77 -5.67
N ASP A 335 -7.08 -1.79 -5.07
CA ASP A 335 -7.61 -1.80 -3.70
C ASP A 335 -6.61 -2.42 -2.69
N PHE A 336 -5.40 -2.71 -3.12
CA PHE A 336 -4.25 -3.21 -2.34
C PHE A 336 -4.47 -4.52 -1.58
N ALA A 337 -5.52 -5.30 -1.89
CA ALA A 337 -5.66 -6.65 -1.35
C ALA A 337 -4.50 -7.54 -1.79
N ASN A 338 -3.79 -8.16 -0.84
CA ASN A 338 -2.54 -8.87 -1.09
C ASN A 338 -2.57 -10.29 -0.48
N ILE A 339 -2.28 -11.30 -1.30
CA ILE A 339 -2.19 -12.70 -0.88
C ILE A 339 -0.74 -13.03 -0.57
N ASN A 340 -0.49 -13.56 0.64
CA ASN A 340 0.83 -14.07 1.02
C ASN A 340 0.94 -15.57 0.69
N LEU A 341 2.06 -15.93 0.04
CA LEU A 341 2.38 -17.30 -0.38
C LEU A 341 3.65 -17.78 0.33
N GLY A 342 3.71 -19.04 0.75
CA GLY A 342 4.87 -19.62 1.41
C GLY A 342 5.07 -19.10 2.83
N GLY A 343 6.28 -18.63 3.15
CA GLY A 343 6.66 -18.18 4.49
C GLY A 343 7.05 -19.31 5.43
N LEU A 344 6.93 -19.06 6.74
CA LEU A 344 7.23 -20.05 7.79
C LEU A 344 5.94 -20.48 8.50
N LEU A 345 5.93 -21.73 8.99
CA LEU A 345 4.96 -22.19 9.97
C LEU A 345 5.37 -21.74 11.39
N ALA A 346 4.47 -21.86 12.35
CA ALA A 346 4.72 -21.47 13.74
C ALA A 346 5.97 -22.17 14.36
N ASP A 347 6.22 -23.43 13.98
CA ASP A 347 7.40 -24.20 14.40
C ASP A 347 8.69 -23.77 13.68
N GLY A 348 8.58 -22.88 12.67
CA GLY A 348 9.70 -22.40 11.87
C GLY A 348 10.09 -23.33 10.73
N SER A 349 9.29 -24.31 10.37
CA SER A 349 9.44 -25.08 9.13
C SER A 349 8.97 -24.27 7.93
N ASP A 350 9.32 -24.70 6.70
CA ASP A 350 8.84 -24.07 5.47
C ASP A 350 7.32 -24.23 5.34
N GLY A 351 6.63 -23.13 5.05
CA GLY A 351 5.17 -23.06 4.94
C GLY A 351 4.63 -23.29 3.52
N SER A 352 5.52 -23.38 2.53
CA SER A 352 5.10 -23.66 1.15
C SER A 352 4.52 -25.05 0.99
N ASN A 353 3.52 -25.19 0.13
CA ASN A 353 2.76 -26.42 -0.01
C ASN A 353 2.12 -26.50 -1.42
N GLU A 354 1.33 -27.56 -1.69
CA GLU A 354 0.68 -27.75 -2.98
C GLU A 354 -0.29 -26.62 -3.35
N VAL A 355 -0.95 -25.98 -2.39
CA VAL A 355 -1.84 -24.84 -2.65
C VAL A 355 -1.02 -23.58 -3.01
N THR A 356 0.21 -23.43 -2.48
CA THR A 356 1.14 -22.36 -2.89
C THR A 356 1.40 -22.40 -4.39
N HIS A 357 1.71 -23.60 -4.91
CA HIS A 357 1.96 -23.80 -6.34
C HIS A 357 0.70 -23.61 -7.19
N LEU A 358 -0.46 -24.09 -6.70
CA LEU A 358 -1.74 -23.89 -7.37
C LEU A 358 -2.09 -22.39 -7.47
N LEU A 359 -1.87 -21.61 -6.42
CA LEU A 359 -2.12 -20.16 -6.44
C LEU A 359 -1.17 -19.42 -7.40
N LEU A 360 0.12 -19.81 -7.48
CA LEU A 360 1.05 -19.27 -8.47
C LEU A 360 0.59 -19.54 -9.91
N ASP A 361 0.09 -20.75 -10.19
CA ASP A 361 -0.47 -21.11 -11.51
C ASP A 361 -1.72 -20.27 -11.84
N ILE A 362 -2.58 -20.01 -10.85
CA ILE A 362 -3.79 -19.20 -11.02
C ILE A 362 -3.44 -17.74 -11.27
N ILE A 363 -2.49 -17.18 -10.53
CA ILE A 363 -1.98 -15.81 -10.74
C ILE A 363 -1.52 -15.65 -12.20
N ASP A 364 -0.75 -16.62 -12.68
CA ASP A 364 -0.24 -16.63 -14.04
C ASP A 364 -1.35 -16.72 -15.09
N GLU A 365 -2.33 -17.59 -14.87
CA GLU A 365 -3.39 -17.86 -15.85
C GLU A 365 -4.48 -16.79 -15.86
N MET A 366 -4.86 -16.28 -14.68
CA MET A 366 -5.92 -15.30 -14.57
C MET A 366 -5.49 -13.93 -15.05
N HIS A 367 -4.23 -13.55 -14.88
CA HIS A 367 -3.68 -12.26 -15.31
C HIS A 367 -4.65 -11.13 -14.99
N LEU A 368 -4.96 -10.98 -13.71
CA LEU A 368 -5.82 -9.94 -13.17
C LEU A 368 -4.99 -8.92 -12.39
N LEU A 369 -5.45 -7.69 -12.31
CA LEU A 369 -4.81 -6.64 -11.53
C LEU A 369 -4.91 -6.92 -10.02
N GLN A 370 -6.03 -7.50 -9.60
CA GLN A 370 -6.32 -7.85 -8.21
C GLN A 370 -6.77 -9.32 -8.10
N PRO A 371 -6.43 -10.00 -7.01
CA PRO A 371 -5.61 -9.54 -5.88
C PRO A 371 -4.13 -9.45 -6.24
N SER A 372 -3.38 -8.57 -5.57
CA SER A 372 -1.93 -8.62 -5.59
C SER A 372 -1.42 -9.86 -4.85
N SER A 373 -0.16 -10.22 -5.05
CA SER A 373 0.44 -11.36 -4.37
C SER A 373 1.91 -11.12 -4.07
N ASN A 374 2.38 -11.76 -3.01
CA ASN A 374 3.79 -11.80 -2.66
C ASN A 374 4.22 -13.21 -2.27
N LEU A 375 5.49 -13.53 -2.53
CA LEU A 375 6.15 -14.74 -2.08
C LEU A 375 6.98 -14.42 -0.83
N GLN A 376 6.65 -15.05 0.27
CA GLN A 376 7.41 -15.03 1.51
C GLN A 376 8.48 -16.13 1.45
N LEU A 377 9.74 -15.75 1.22
CA LEU A 377 10.85 -16.65 0.98
C LEU A 377 11.81 -16.69 2.18
N SER A 378 11.96 -17.84 2.82
CA SER A 378 12.94 -18.08 3.88
C SER A 378 14.19 -18.82 3.36
N ARG A 379 15.21 -18.93 4.20
CA ARG A 379 16.38 -19.81 3.91
C ARG A 379 16.00 -21.29 3.78
N LYS A 380 14.86 -21.69 4.31
CA LYS A 380 14.33 -23.06 4.26
C LYS A 380 13.49 -23.35 3.02
N SER A 381 13.00 -22.30 2.36
CA SER A 381 12.17 -22.46 1.17
C SER A 381 12.97 -23.02 0.01
N PRO A 382 12.45 -24.04 -0.70
CA PRO A 382 13.16 -24.67 -1.80
C PRO A 382 13.35 -23.73 -3.01
N ASP A 383 14.46 -23.87 -3.72
CA ASP A 383 14.72 -23.05 -4.93
C ASP A 383 13.69 -23.30 -6.03
N ALA A 384 13.09 -24.49 -6.08
CA ALA A 384 12.00 -24.80 -7.01
C ALA A 384 10.80 -23.84 -6.83
N LEU A 385 10.48 -23.47 -5.60
CA LEU A 385 9.43 -22.51 -5.30
C LEU A 385 9.77 -21.10 -5.84
N LEU A 386 10.99 -20.61 -5.54
CA LEU A 386 11.45 -19.33 -6.04
C LEU A 386 11.44 -19.31 -7.57
N LYS A 387 11.96 -20.33 -8.23
CA LYS A 387 11.94 -20.45 -9.70
C LYS A 387 10.53 -20.48 -10.26
N HIS A 388 9.57 -21.12 -9.59
CA HIS A 388 8.18 -21.10 -10.01
C HIS A 388 7.62 -19.66 -9.99
N ALA A 389 7.80 -18.94 -8.91
CA ALA A 389 7.39 -17.54 -8.82
C ALA A 389 8.09 -16.65 -9.86
N LEU A 390 9.40 -16.83 -10.09
CA LEU A 390 10.15 -16.08 -11.10
C LEU A 390 9.69 -16.39 -12.54
N ARG A 391 9.13 -17.57 -12.83
CA ARG A 391 8.48 -17.86 -14.13
C ARG A 391 7.22 -17.04 -14.34
N VAL A 392 6.51 -16.70 -13.26
CA VAL A 392 5.37 -15.75 -13.34
C VAL A 392 5.91 -14.32 -13.53
N VAL A 393 6.86 -13.91 -12.70
CA VAL A 393 7.49 -12.57 -12.74
C VAL A 393 8.03 -12.22 -14.13
N ARG A 394 8.73 -13.15 -14.80
CA ARG A 394 9.32 -12.91 -16.15
C ARG A 394 8.31 -12.54 -17.23
N LYS A 395 7.01 -12.80 -16.99
CA LYS A 395 5.94 -12.45 -17.95
C LYS A 395 5.57 -10.96 -17.91
N GLY A 396 6.12 -10.21 -16.95
CA GLY A 396 6.01 -8.76 -16.90
C GLY A 396 4.85 -8.23 -16.05
N TYR A 397 4.09 -9.09 -15.35
CA TYR A 397 2.94 -8.65 -14.52
C TYR A 397 3.33 -7.90 -13.25
N GLY A 398 4.62 -7.93 -12.87
CA GLY A 398 5.13 -7.27 -11.68
C GLY A 398 4.82 -7.97 -10.35
N PHE A 399 4.21 -9.14 -10.37
CA PHE A 399 3.97 -9.98 -9.19
C PHE A 399 4.15 -11.47 -9.49
N PRO A 400 4.35 -12.30 -8.42
CA PRO A 400 4.46 -11.91 -7.03
C PRO A 400 5.71 -11.06 -6.76
N SER A 401 5.62 -10.10 -5.82
CA SER A 401 6.82 -9.51 -5.23
C SER A 401 7.48 -10.52 -4.26
N ILE A 402 8.78 -10.37 -3.98
CA ILE A 402 9.52 -11.35 -3.19
C ILE A 402 9.97 -10.71 -1.87
N PHE A 403 9.60 -11.33 -0.75
CA PHE A 403 9.95 -10.91 0.60
C PHE A 403 10.92 -11.88 1.26
N ASN A 404 11.82 -11.34 2.06
CA ASN A 404 12.72 -12.09 2.92
C ASN A 404 12.04 -12.40 4.26
N THR A 405 11.42 -13.55 4.38
CA THR A 405 10.73 -13.96 5.62
C THR A 405 11.65 -13.93 6.84
N ASP A 406 12.93 -14.28 6.69
CA ASP A 406 13.87 -14.26 7.82
C ASP A 406 14.09 -12.82 8.34
N ALA A 407 14.22 -11.84 7.44
CA ALA A 407 14.31 -10.43 7.81
C ALA A 407 13.00 -9.89 8.40
N VAL A 408 11.86 -10.23 7.81
CA VAL A 408 10.53 -9.86 8.32
C VAL A 408 10.31 -10.36 9.75
N VAL A 409 10.68 -11.61 10.03
CA VAL A 409 10.59 -12.18 11.39
C VAL A 409 11.49 -11.43 12.38
N GLN A 410 12.75 -11.15 12.01
CA GLN A 410 13.69 -10.42 12.88
C GLN A 410 13.24 -8.98 13.14
N GLU A 411 12.74 -8.29 12.13
CA GLU A 411 12.15 -6.96 12.25
C GLU A 411 10.99 -6.96 13.25
N GLN A 412 10.05 -7.89 13.12
CA GLN A 412 8.91 -7.98 14.03
C GLN A 412 9.32 -8.34 15.47
N LEU A 413 10.34 -9.21 15.65
CA LEU A 413 10.93 -9.47 16.97
C LEU A 413 11.54 -8.22 17.59
N ARG A 414 12.27 -7.41 16.79
CA ARG A 414 12.81 -6.11 17.25
C ARG A 414 11.70 -5.17 17.68
N GLN A 415 10.55 -5.21 17.03
CA GLN A 415 9.37 -4.42 17.39
C GLN A 415 8.66 -4.94 18.66
N GLY A 416 9.11 -6.05 19.25
CA GLY A 416 8.59 -6.63 20.49
C GLY A 416 7.46 -7.64 20.29
N LYS A 417 7.27 -8.16 19.08
CA LYS A 417 6.28 -9.22 18.81
C LYS A 417 6.84 -10.58 19.24
N SER A 418 5.95 -11.53 19.57
CA SER A 418 6.37 -12.89 19.88
C SER A 418 6.93 -13.60 18.63
N LEU A 419 7.76 -14.61 18.82
CA LEU A 419 8.31 -15.40 17.71
C LEU A 419 7.22 -16.12 16.90
N GLU A 420 6.19 -16.59 17.56
CA GLU A 420 5.04 -17.24 16.93
C GLU A 420 4.26 -16.24 16.06
N ASP A 421 3.94 -15.06 16.61
CA ASP A 421 3.22 -14.02 15.89
C ASP A 421 4.04 -13.45 14.71
N ALA A 422 5.35 -13.29 14.89
CA ALA A 422 6.26 -12.85 13.83
C ALA A 422 6.36 -13.86 12.67
N ARG A 423 6.39 -15.15 12.94
CA ARG A 423 6.41 -16.21 11.91
C ARG A 423 5.07 -16.33 11.17
N ALA A 424 3.96 -16.12 11.88
CA ALA A 424 2.62 -16.13 11.28
C ALA A 424 2.28 -14.82 10.56
N GLY A 425 3.15 -13.82 10.63
CA GLY A 425 3.02 -12.53 9.96
C GLY A 425 3.58 -12.52 8.54
N GLY A 426 3.52 -11.37 7.90
CA GLY A 426 3.98 -11.15 6.54
C GLY A 426 3.60 -9.76 6.03
N CYS A 427 3.43 -9.65 4.70
CA CYS A 427 3.11 -8.40 4.05
C CYS A 427 1.60 -8.15 3.99
N SER A 428 1.18 -6.91 4.26
CA SER A 428 -0.24 -6.51 4.22
C SER A 428 -0.65 -5.86 2.89
N GLY A 429 0.11 -4.90 2.40
CA GLY A 429 -0.20 -4.14 1.19
C GLY A 429 0.97 -4.16 0.20
N CYS A 430 1.78 -3.11 0.23
CA CYS A 430 2.93 -2.96 -0.69
C CYS A 430 4.18 -3.65 -0.17
N VAL A 431 4.68 -3.19 1.00
CA VAL A 431 5.86 -3.74 1.70
C VAL A 431 5.69 -3.73 3.23
N GLU A 432 4.58 -3.25 3.71
CA GLU A 432 4.23 -3.15 5.12
C GLU A 432 4.12 -4.55 5.73
N THR A 433 4.91 -4.83 6.76
CA THR A 433 4.96 -6.15 7.38
C THR A 433 4.50 -6.12 8.83
N GLY A 434 3.62 -7.08 9.18
CA GLY A 434 2.97 -7.11 10.48
C GLY A 434 2.54 -8.49 10.96
N ALA A 435 2.01 -8.54 12.18
CA ALA A 435 1.47 -9.75 12.79
C ALA A 435 0.00 -9.95 12.41
N PHE A 436 -0.28 -10.91 11.54
CA PHE A 436 -1.60 -11.14 10.98
C PHE A 436 -2.66 -11.47 12.05
N GLY A 437 -3.81 -10.80 11.94
CA GLY A 437 -4.95 -10.95 12.85
C GLY A 437 -4.73 -10.43 14.26
N LYS A 438 -3.59 -9.79 14.56
CA LYS A 438 -3.17 -9.40 15.91
C LYS A 438 -2.71 -7.94 16.02
N GLU A 439 -2.51 -7.29 14.90
CA GLU A 439 -1.97 -5.94 14.83
C GLU A 439 -2.93 -4.94 14.21
N ALA A 440 -3.14 -3.84 14.89
CA ALA A 440 -3.66 -2.63 14.30
C ALA A 440 -2.51 -1.89 13.62
N TYR A 441 -2.26 -2.23 12.36
CA TYR A 441 -1.20 -1.66 11.54
C TYR A 441 -1.71 -0.38 10.89
N ILE A 442 -1.30 0.77 11.42
CA ILE A 442 -1.84 2.06 10.97
C ILE A 442 -0.78 2.88 10.25
N LEU A 443 -0.98 3.08 8.96
CA LEU A 443 -0.25 4.08 8.19
C LEU A 443 -0.77 5.49 8.49
N THR A 444 0.14 6.46 8.48
CA THR A 444 -0.19 7.84 8.84
C THR A 444 0.20 8.86 7.78
N GLY A 445 0.59 8.38 6.60
CA GLY A 445 0.95 9.20 5.45
C GLY A 445 2.44 9.19 5.12
N TYR A 446 2.79 9.88 4.04
CA TYR A 446 4.14 9.99 3.52
C TYR A 446 4.86 11.21 4.06
N PHE A 447 6.21 11.15 4.05
CA PHE A 447 7.07 12.25 4.49
C PHE A 447 8.16 12.52 3.43
N ASN A 448 8.30 13.77 3.01
CA ASN A 448 9.20 14.22 1.96
C ASN A 448 10.60 14.53 2.52
N LEU A 449 11.53 13.58 2.42
CA LEU A 449 12.91 13.77 2.89
C LEU A 449 13.67 14.86 2.10
N VAL A 450 13.36 15.01 0.82
CA VAL A 450 14.07 15.95 -0.07
C VAL A 450 13.62 17.39 0.23
N LYS A 451 12.35 17.60 0.57
CA LYS A 451 11.82 18.91 1.00
C LYS A 451 12.51 19.43 2.27
N VAL A 452 12.89 18.53 3.18
CA VAL A 452 13.68 18.90 4.37
C VAL A 452 15.02 19.53 3.95
N LEU A 453 15.73 18.93 2.98
CA LEU A 453 16.98 19.50 2.47
C LEU A 453 16.75 20.82 1.71
N GLU A 454 15.69 20.90 0.90
CA GLU A 454 15.30 22.15 0.21
C GLU A 454 15.18 23.31 1.21
N LEU A 455 14.50 23.08 2.33
CA LEU A 455 14.36 24.10 3.38
C LEU A 455 15.68 24.44 4.10
N VAL A 456 16.61 23.48 4.23
CA VAL A 456 17.98 23.78 4.74
C VAL A 456 18.69 24.74 3.79
N LEU A 457 18.60 24.51 2.47
CA LEU A 457 19.26 25.33 1.46
C LEU A 457 18.68 26.75 1.36
N HIS A 458 17.48 26.97 1.88
CA HIS A 458 16.75 28.25 1.83
C HIS A 458 16.45 28.84 3.23
N ASP A 459 17.26 28.49 4.24
CA ASP A 459 17.10 28.98 5.65
C ASP A 459 15.66 28.85 6.17
N GLY A 460 15.00 27.74 5.86
CA GLY A 460 13.67 27.41 6.30
C GLY A 460 12.52 28.04 5.47
N VAL A 461 12.82 28.83 4.46
CA VAL A 461 11.82 29.39 3.55
C VAL A 461 11.48 28.36 2.45
N ASP A 462 10.20 28.11 2.24
CA ASP A 462 9.75 27.29 1.11
C ASP A 462 9.82 28.08 -0.21
N PRO A 463 10.68 27.70 -1.18
CA PRO A 463 10.84 28.48 -2.43
C PRO A 463 9.55 28.58 -3.24
N ARG A 464 8.68 27.57 -3.16
CA ARG A 464 7.42 27.52 -3.91
C ARG A 464 6.39 28.53 -3.41
N THR A 465 6.29 28.71 -2.09
CA THR A 465 5.27 29.58 -1.48
C THR A 465 5.83 30.92 -0.99
N GLY A 466 7.14 31.00 -0.81
CA GLY A 466 7.82 32.18 -0.23
C GLY A 466 7.63 32.30 1.30
N HIS A 467 6.99 31.32 1.95
CA HIS A 467 6.72 31.37 3.39
C HIS A 467 7.86 30.75 4.22
N GLN A 468 8.10 31.33 5.39
CA GLN A 468 8.96 30.70 6.41
C GLN A 468 8.21 29.48 6.96
N LEU A 469 8.55 28.30 6.47
CA LEU A 469 7.91 27.04 6.84
C LEU A 469 8.71 26.30 7.92
N GLY A 470 10.03 26.21 7.74
CA GLY A 470 10.95 25.54 8.65
C GLY A 470 11.69 26.49 9.58
N LEU A 471 12.61 25.93 10.35
CA LEU A 471 13.50 26.68 11.23
C LEU A 471 14.51 27.51 10.41
N ARG A 472 14.95 28.64 10.95
CA ARG A 472 16.15 29.31 10.44
C ARG A 472 17.38 28.53 10.89
N THR A 473 18.03 27.84 9.98
CA THR A 473 19.20 26.98 10.27
C THR A 473 20.50 27.54 9.70
N GLY A 474 20.44 28.67 9.05
CA GLY A 474 21.56 29.40 8.50
C GLY A 474 21.47 29.58 6.98
N ALA A 475 21.91 30.73 6.49
CA ALA A 475 22.04 30.98 5.04
C ALA A 475 23.06 30.03 4.41
N PRO A 476 23.00 29.73 3.09
CA PRO A 476 23.92 28.81 2.41
C PRO A 476 25.40 29.05 2.75
N ASP A 477 25.84 30.30 2.75
CA ASP A 477 27.24 30.66 3.02
C ASP A 477 27.68 30.50 4.48
N SER A 478 26.77 30.18 5.39
CA SER A 478 27.09 29.98 6.82
C SER A 478 27.60 28.59 7.16
N PHE A 479 27.45 27.62 6.26
CA PHE A 479 27.89 26.24 6.48
C PHE A 479 29.38 26.10 6.11
N ALA A 480 30.26 25.99 7.11
CA ALA A 480 31.69 25.83 6.90
C ALA A 480 32.09 24.41 6.48
N THR A 481 31.34 23.41 6.97
CA THR A 481 31.61 21.99 6.73
C THR A 481 30.34 21.24 6.28
N PHE A 482 30.54 20.09 5.67
CA PHE A 482 29.43 19.18 5.34
C PHE A 482 28.66 18.71 6.59
N ASP A 483 29.35 18.55 7.72
CA ASP A 483 28.71 18.16 8.97
C ASP A 483 27.83 19.29 9.57
N ASP A 484 28.18 20.57 9.33
CA ASP A 484 27.30 21.70 9.69
C ASP A 484 25.98 21.65 8.92
N LEU A 485 26.06 21.36 7.61
CA LEU A 485 24.87 21.19 6.76
C LEU A 485 24.00 20.00 7.23
N LEU A 486 24.62 18.87 7.56
CA LEU A 486 23.90 17.71 8.09
C LEU A 486 23.27 18.00 9.47
N ALA A 487 23.95 18.78 10.32
CA ALA A 487 23.38 19.21 11.60
C ALA A 487 22.13 20.10 11.38
N ALA A 488 22.15 21.00 10.39
CA ALA A 488 20.99 21.79 10.00
C ALA A 488 19.86 20.90 9.45
N PHE A 489 20.19 19.92 8.62
CA PHE A 489 19.23 18.92 8.11
C PHE A 489 18.56 18.17 9.26
N ARG A 490 19.31 17.69 10.25
CA ARG A 490 18.75 16.98 11.42
C ARG A 490 17.81 17.89 12.23
N LYS A 491 18.13 19.17 12.38
CA LYS A 491 17.24 20.13 13.07
C LYS A 491 15.92 20.33 12.33
N GLN A 492 15.96 20.49 11.01
CA GLN A 492 14.74 20.59 10.20
C GLN A 492 13.93 19.28 10.24
N LEU A 493 14.60 18.13 10.10
CA LEU A 493 13.97 16.81 10.18
C LEU A 493 13.23 16.63 11.51
N HIS A 494 13.91 16.91 12.63
CA HIS A 494 13.32 16.87 13.96
C HIS A 494 12.08 17.76 14.06
N HIS A 495 12.17 19.01 13.61
CA HIS A 495 11.07 19.97 13.65
C HIS A 495 9.82 19.47 12.92
N PHE A 496 9.97 18.96 11.70
CA PHE A 496 8.82 18.48 10.93
C PHE A 496 8.29 17.13 11.40
N ILE A 497 9.14 16.27 11.96
CA ILE A 497 8.68 15.04 12.64
C ILE A 497 7.82 15.42 13.86
N GLU A 498 8.21 16.40 14.67
CA GLU A 498 7.40 16.87 15.80
C GLU A 498 6.02 17.37 15.36
N ILE A 499 5.97 18.20 14.30
CA ILE A 499 4.70 18.69 13.72
C ILE A 499 3.83 17.52 13.24
N LYS A 500 4.42 16.59 12.50
CA LYS A 500 3.69 15.40 11.97
C LYS A 500 3.15 14.54 13.11
N LEU A 501 3.94 14.27 14.14
CA LEU A 501 3.54 13.44 15.28
C LEU A 501 2.44 14.08 16.12
N GLN A 502 2.45 15.40 16.33
CA GLN A 502 1.37 16.10 17.02
C GLN A 502 0.04 15.92 16.29
N GLY A 503 0.05 16.08 14.95
CA GLY A 503 -1.13 15.82 14.12
C GLY A 503 -1.57 14.36 14.18
N ASN A 504 -0.63 13.43 14.04
CA ASN A 504 -0.93 12.00 14.11
C ASN A 504 -1.61 11.59 15.41
N GLN A 505 -1.10 12.04 16.56
CA GLN A 505 -1.69 11.73 17.87
C GLN A 505 -3.11 12.29 18.00
N LEU A 506 -3.34 13.49 17.50
CA LEU A 506 -4.67 14.11 17.47
C LEU A 506 -5.63 13.27 16.60
N ILE A 507 -5.22 12.94 15.38
CA ILE A 507 -6.04 12.20 14.43
C ILE A 507 -6.36 10.78 14.94
N GLU A 508 -5.38 10.09 15.54
CA GLU A 508 -5.59 8.78 16.18
C GLU A 508 -6.65 8.84 17.28
N GLN A 509 -6.60 9.86 18.13
CA GLN A 509 -7.60 10.06 19.19
C GLN A 509 -8.99 10.40 18.61
N MET A 510 -9.05 11.19 17.52
CA MET A 510 -10.31 11.47 16.83
C MET A 510 -10.93 10.20 16.25
N TYR A 511 -10.11 9.32 15.63
CA TYR A 511 -10.59 8.03 15.13
C TYR A 511 -11.09 7.12 16.25
N ALA A 512 -10.34 7.00 17.34
CA ALA A 512 -10.77 6.22 18.50
C ALA A 512 -12.12 6.69 19.07
N ALA A 513 -12.36 8.02 19.08
CA ALA A 513 -13.57 8.61 19.62
C ALA A 513 -14.78 8.58 18.66
N MET A 514 -14.53 8.73 17.34
CA MET A 514 -15.61 8.98 16.38
C MET A 514 -15.82 7.86 15.35
N MET A 515 -14.80 7.06 15.07
CA MET A 515 -14.81 6.04 14.02
C MET A 515 -14.37 4.66 14.52
N PRO A 516 -14.98 4.13 15.61
CA PRO A 516 -14.74 2.74 15.97
C PRO A 516 -15.15 1.81 14.82
N ALA A 517 -14.44 0.68 14.70
CA ALA A 517 -14.66 -0.40 13.73
C ALA A 517 -14.97 -1.70 14.49
N PRO A 518 -16.22 -1.88 14.98
CA PRO A 518 -16.59 -3.00 15.84
C PRO A 518 -16.39 -4.36 15.18
N PHE A 519 -16.73 -4.55 13.90
CA PHE A 519 -16.55 -5.83 13.23
C PHE A 519 -15.07 -6.19 13.06
N LEU A 520 -14.27 -5.23 12.60
CA LEU A 520 -12.82 -5.41 12.50
C LEU A 520 -12.21 -5.76 13.87
N SER A 521 -12.73 -5.18 14.93
CA SER A 521 -12.31 -5.47 16.31
C SER A 521 -12.65 -6.90 16.73
N VAL A 522 -13.78 -7.49 16.30
CA VAL A 522 -14.13 -8.90 16.57
C VAL A 522 -13.06 -9.85 16.06
N ILE A 523 -12.60 -9.64 14.83
CA ILE A 523 -11.66 -10.53 14.16
C ILE A 523 -10.18 -10.18 14.41
N THR A 524 -9.90 -9.19 15.26
CA THR A 524 -8.55 -8.80 15.68
C THR A 524 -8.29 -9.24 17.12
N ASP A 525 -7.21 -10.00 17.35
CA ASP A 525 -6.88 -10.54 18.68
C ASP A 525 -6.76 -9.44 19.72
N ASP A 526 -7.27 -9.79 20.89
CA ASP A 526 -7.25 -9.02 22.13
C ASP A 526 -8.27 -7.86 22.20
N CYS A 527 -8.86 -7.40 21.10
CA CYS A 527 -9.88 -6.34 21.13
C CYS A 527 -11.07 -6.74 22.00
N THR A 528 -11.64 -7.93 21.79
CA THR A 528 -12.74 -8.46 22.62
C THR A 528 -12.32 -8.64 24.07
N ARG A 529 -11.16 -9.23 24.33
CA ARG A 529 -10.64 -9.43 25.69
C ARG A 529 -10.43 -8.10 26.43
N ASN A 530 -9.92 -7.09 25.73
CA ASN A 530 -9.66 -5.77 26.28
C ASN A 530 -10.92 -4.89 26.38
N GLY A 531 -12.02 -5.28 25.72
CA GLY A 531 -13.22 -4.45 25.56
C GLY A 531 -12.90 -3.11 24.89
N LYS A 532 -11.98 -3.13 23.91
CA LYS A 532 -11.51 -1.93 23.20
C LYS A 532 -11.56 -2.11 21.69
N ASP A 533 -11.91 -1.03 21.01
CA ASP A 533 -11.91 -0.96 19.57
C ASP A 533 -10.49 -1.01 18.98
N TYR A 534 -10.39 -1.49 17.74
CA TYR A 534 -9.19 -1.50 16.90
C TYR A 534 -8.50 -0.13 16.86
N ASN A 535 -9.25 0.94 16.59
CA ASN A 535 -8.73 2.31 16.52
C ASN A 535 -8.35 2.88 17.91
N ALA A 536 -8.85 2.29 18.99
CA ALA A 536 -8.58 2.72 20.36
C ALA A 536 -7.42 1.98 21.05
N GLY A 537 -6.69 1.14 20.33
CA GLY A 537 -5.60 0.34 20.88
C GLY A 537 -6.08 -0.97 21.52
N GLY A 538 -7.14 -1.57 21.00
CA GLY A 538 -7.66 -2.86 21.47
C GLY A 538 -6.83 -4.06 21.05
N ALA A 539 -6.17 -3.98 19.90
CA ALA A 539 -5.36 -5.05 19.35
C ALA A 539 -4.16 -5.44 20.23
N ARG A 540 -3.57 -6.62 20.00
CA ARG A 540 -2.36 -7.06 20.69
C ARG A 540 -1.18 -6.14 20.43
N TYR A 541 -1.02 -5.71 19.18
CA TYR A 541 0.00 -4.76 18.73
C TYR A 541 -0.66 -3.55 18.07
N ASN A 542 -0.19 -2.33 18.40
CA ASN A 542 -0.87 -1.09 18.01
C ASN A 542 0.13 -0.05 17.49
N ASN A 543 0.96 -0.43 16.50
CA ASN A 543 1.96 0.46 15.95
C ASN A 543 1.37 1.45 14.92
N SER A 544 2.02 2.61 14.79
CA SER A 544 1.75 3.62 13.77
C SER A 544 3.00 3.81 12.91
N TYR A 545 2.83 3.91 11.60
CA TYR A 545 3.92 3.93 10.64
C TYR A 545 3.91 5.23 9.84
N ILE A 546 5.10 5.80 9.61
CA ILE A 546 5.31 6.92 8.70
C ILE A 546 6.18 6.43 7.54
N GLN A 547 5.73 6.70 6.31
CA GLN A 547 6.39 6.26 5.09
C GLN A 547 7.27 7.38 4.53
N PHE A 548 8.59 7.16 4.50
CA PHE A 548 9.55 8.16 4.03
C PHE A 548 9.91 7.96 2.57
N VAL A 549 9.98 9.07 1.83
CA VAL A 549 10.12 9.10 0.37
C VAL A 549 11.34 9.90 -0.03
N GLY A 550 12.07 9.40 -1.03
CA GLY A 550 13.16 10.14 -1.68
C GLY A 550 14.54 9.94 -1.04
N ILE A 551 14.81 8.82 -0.34
CA ILE A 551 16.12 8.57 0.28
C ILE A 551 17.26 8.50 -0.74
N GLY A 552 17.02 7.91 -1.92
CA GLY A 552 17.99 7.89 -3.02
C GLY A 552 18.31 9.30 -3.53
N SER A 553 17.27 10.10 -3.79
CA SER A 553 17.39 11.51 -4.20
C SER A 553 18.11 12.34 -3.13
N LEU A 554 17.74 12.20 -1.86
CA LEU A 554 18.41 12.89 -0.74
C LEU A 554 19.91 12.52 -0.69
N THR A 555 20.22 11.23 -0.82
CA THR A 555 21.60 10.73 -0.81
C THR A 555 22.42 11.33 -1.94
N ASP A 556 21.88 11.35 -3.15
CA ASP A 556 22.54 11.89 -4.33
C ASP A 556 22.73 13.42 -4.25
N CYS A 557 21.75 14.14 -3.67
CA CYS A 557 21.88 15.57 -3.37
C CYS A 557 23.01 15.85 -2.39
N LEU A 558 23.04 15.14 -1.27
CA LEU A 558 24.08 15.31 -0.24
C LEU A 558 25.45 14.84 -0.72
N SER A 559 25.50 13.79 -1.54
CA SER A 559 26.73 13.33 -2.20
C SER A 559 27.31 14.43 -3.12
N ALA A 560 26.44 15.05 -3.93
CA ALA A 560 26.85 16.14 -4.81
C ALA A 560 27.33 17.37 -4.03
N LEU A 561 26.61 17.76 -2.97
CA LEU A 561 27.03 18.86 -2.09
C LEU A 561 28.38 18.57 -1.42
N LYS A 562 28.55 17.39 -0.84
CA LYS A 562 29.79 16.99 -0.18
C LYS A 562 30.97 17.04 -1.15
N GLN A 563 30.80 16.47 -2.35
CA GLN A 563 31.87 16.36 -3.36
C GLN A 563 32.22 17.72 -4.00
N LEU A 564 31.22 18.52 -4.40
CA LEU A 564 31.49 19.73 -5.23
C LEU A 564 31.65 21.00 -4.41
N VAL A 565 31.08 21.07 -3.21
CA VAL A 565 31.07 22.27 -2.36
C VAL A 565 32.11 22.15 -1.23
N PHE A 566 32.11 21.03 -0.49
CA PHE A 566 32.86 20.93 0.76
C PHE A 566 34.24 20.25 0.59
N GLU A 567 34.39 19.22 -0.27
CA GLU A 567 35.64 18.47 -0.44
C GLU A 567 36.46 18.93 -1.65
N GLY A 568 35.86 19.74 -2.55
CA GLY A 568 36.46 20.11 -3.83
C GLY A 568 36.59 18.89 -4.76
N ASN A 569 37.31 19.04 -5.88
CA ASN A 569 37.48 17.97 -6.89
C ASN A 569 38.45 16.88 -6.41
N GLY A 570 38.08 16.09 -5.41
CA GLY A 570 38.82 14.92 -4.95
C GLY A 570 39.03 13.85 -6.04
N ASP A 571 40.01 12.97 -5.81
CA ASP A 571 40.51 11.94 -6.72
C ASP A 571 39.49 11.33 -7.70
N ARG A 572 39.75 11.54 -9.00
CA ARG A 572 38.87 11.16 -10.13
C ARG A 572 39.17 9.75 -10.65
N SER A 573 40.11 9.02 -10.08
CA SER A 573 40.63 7.76 -10.65
C SER A 573 39.63 6.63 -10.75
N ASN A 574 38.44 6.74 -10.12
CA ASN A 574 37.48 5.65 -9.99
C ASN A 574 36.08 5.94 -10.60
N LEU A 575 35.88 7.03 -11.36
CA LEU A 575 34.61 7.26 -12.05
C LEU A 575 34.63 6.60 -13.44
N PRO A 576 33.67 5.71 -13.78
CA PRO A 576 33.59 5.13 -15.11
C PRO A 576 33.30 6.23 -16.15
N GLU A 577 34.14 6.33 -17.17
CA GLU A 577 33.87 7.18 -18.35
C GLU A 577 32.71 6.55 -19.14
N ARG A 578 31.70 7.36 -19.48
CA ARG A 578 30.60 6.95 -20.32
C ARG A 578 31.01 7.10 -21.80
N PRO A 579 30.78 6.07 -22.67
CA PRO A 579 30.75 6.27 -24.11
C PRO A 579 29.61 7.24 -24.48
N ALA A 580 29.86 8.14 -25.39
CA ALA A 580 28.93 9.22 -25.77
C ALA A 580 27.62 8.74 -26.49
N THR A 581 27.40 7.43 -26.60
CA THR A 581 26.35 6.85 -27.47
C THR A 581 25.15 6.29 -26.78
N ASP A 582 25.11 6.10 -25.42
CA ASP A 582 24.01 5.40 -24.74
C ASP A 582 23.36 6.22 -23.62
N VAL A 583 22.84 7.40 -23.94
CA VAL A 583 21.93 8.11 -23.04
C VAL A 583 20.50 7.90 -23.53
N PRO A 584 19.64 7.19 -22.78
CA PRO A 584 18.21 7.22 -23.05
C PRO A 584 17.71 8.68 -23.00
N SER A 585 17.01 9.12 -24.02
CA SER A 585 16.40 10.45 -24.05
C SER A 585 15.21 10.46 -23.09
N VAL A 586 15.43 10.95 -21.89
CA VAL A 586 14.36 11.24 -20.93
C VAL A 586 13.98 12.70 -21.13
N PRO A 587 12.70 13.03 -21.44
CA PRO A 587 12.26 14.42 -21.44
C PRO A 587 12.50 15.03 -20.05
N GLY A 588 13.22 16.16 -20.04
CA GLY A 588 13.72 16.79 -18.80
C GLY A 588 15.13 16.31 -18.37
N PHE A 589 15.58 15.13 -18.78
CA PHE A 589 16.99 14.70 -18.73
C PHE A 589 17.67 14.71 -20.11
N ALA A 590 17.02 15.33 -21.10
CA ALA A 590 17.43 15.33 -22.49
C ALA A 590 18.89 15.80 -22.67
N GLN A 591 19.52 15.08 -23.56
CA GLN A 591 20.82 15.26 -24.19
C GLN A 591 21.41 16.69 -24.04
N ILE A 592 22.30 16.84 -23.10
CA ILE A 592 23.30 17.87 -23.16
C ILE A 592 24.38 17.30 -24.06
N GLY A 593 24.49 17.77 -25.30
CA GLY A 593 25.51 17.36 -26.26
C GLY A 593 26.92 17.54 -25.69
N PRO A 594 27.95 16.98 -26.33
CA PRO A 594 29.34 17.10 -25.84
C PRO A 594 29.74 18.58 -25.77
N VAL A 595 29.91 19.06 -24.52
CA VAL A 595 30.45 20.42 -24.30
C VAL A 595 31.99 20.31 -24.44
N PRO A 596 32.65 21.18 -25.22
CA PRO A 596 34.12 21.18 -25.35
C PRO A 596 34.78 21.42 -23.99
N PHE A 597 35.69 20.53 -23.61
CA PHE A 597 36.35 20.50 -22.32
C PHE A 597 37.63 21.38 -22.37
N SER A 598 37.51 22.61 -21.92
CA SER A 598 38.64 23.42 -21.47
C SER A 598 38.13 24.59 -20.61
N LEU A 599 37.85 24.31 -19.35
CA LEU A 599 37.60 25.36 -18.35
C LEU A 599 38.27 24.97 -17.05
N GLU A 600 39.06 25.88 -16.51
CA GLU A 600 39.58 25.83 -15.14
C GLU A 600 38.43 25.56 -14.18
N GLU A 601 38.52 24.52 -13.39
CA GLU A 601 37.46 24.08 -12.49
C GLU A 601 37.32 25.08 -11.35
N LYS A 602 36.38 26.03 -11.50
CA LYS A 602 35.89 26.83 -10.37
C LYS A 602 35.22 25.92 -9.34
N THR A 603 35.69 26.00 -8.12
CA THR A 603 34.97 25.48 -6.96
C THR A 603 33.58 26.16 -6.89
N THR A 604 32.52 25.38 -6.85
CA THR A 604 31.16 25.93 -6.77
C THR A 604 30.86 26.22 -5.29
N THR A 605 30.53 27.47 -4.95
CA THR A 605 30.06 27.79 -3.59
C THR A 605 28.63 27.27 -3.40
N LEU A 606 28.22 27.06 -2.16
CA LEU A 606 26.84 26.64 -1.89
C LEU A 606 25.82 27.69 -2.35
N ALA A 607 26.13 28.97 -2.17
CA ALA A 607 25.27 30.07 -2.64
C ALA A 607 25.17 30.12 -4.18
N ASP A 608 26.27 29.85 -4.92
CA ASP A 608 26.21 29.73 -6.39
C ASP A 608 25.33 28.57 -6.83
N LEU A 609 25.42 27.45 -6.14
CA LEU A 609 24.58 26.27 -6.41
C LEU A 609 23.09 26.59 -6.12
N VAL A 610 22.77 27.19 -4.98
CA VAL A 610 21.38 27.55 -4.64
C VAL A 610 20.81 28.52 -5.69
N ARG A 611 21.55 29.52 -6.14
CA ARG A 611 21.09 30.40 -7.24
C ARG A 611 20.81 29.64 -8.54
N ALA A 612 21.60 28.60 -8.86
CA ALA A 612 21.35 27.76 -10.03
C ALA A 612 20.11 26.87 -9.84
N LEU A 613 19.84 26.41 -8.62
CA LEU A 613 18.62 25.66 -8.28
C LEU A 613 17.37 26.54 -8.40
N ASP A 614 17.43 27.77 -7.86
CA ASP A 614 16.34 28.74 -7.94
C ASP A 614 15.97 29.12 -9.39
N ALA A 615 16.97 29.10 -10.26
CA ALA A 615 16.79 29.32 -11.70
C ALA A 615 16.44 28.03 -12.49
N ASP A 616 16.13 26.91 -11.82
CA ASP A 616 15.93 25.59 -12.44
C ASP A 616 17.06 25.23 -13.42
N PHE A 617 18.30 25.60 -13.07
CA PHE A 617 19.52 25.49 -13.89
C PHE A 617 19.55 26.31 -15.18
N ALA A 618 18.62 27.25 -15.39
CA ALA A 618 18.69 28.12 -16.55
C ALA A 618 20.02 28.90 -16.57
N GLY A 619 20.81 28.77 -17.66
CA GLY A 619 22.15 29.34 -17.77
C GLY A 619 23.24 28.62 -16.93
N SER A 620 22.91 27.48 -16.32
CA SER A 620 23.80 26.67 -15.49
C SER A 620 23.85 25.20 -15.94
N GLU A 621 23.63 24.93 -17.21
CA GLU A 621 23.51 23.57 -17.78
C GLU A 621 24.79 22.76 -17.61
N THR A 622 25.94 23.39 -17.63
CA THR A 622 27.24 22.73 -17.36
C THR A 622 27.31 22.25 -15.91
N LEU A 623 26.87 23.04 -14.95
CA LEU A 623 26.78 22.64 -13.55
C LEU A 623 25.83 21.47 -13.41
N ARG A 624 24.63 21.55 -13.99
CA ARG A 624 23.66 20.46 -13.99
C ARG A 624 24.25 19.18 -14.57
N HIS A 625 24.95 19.27 -15.70
CA HIS A 625 25.63 18.10 -16.28
C HIS A 625 26.67 17.49 -15.33
N ARG A 626 27.43 18.30 -14.59
CA ARG A 626 28.37 17.81 -13.56
C ARG A 626 27.63 17.08 -12.43
N LEU A 627 26.53 17.68 -11.92
CA LEU A 627 25.71 17.10 -10.85
C LEU A 627 25.15 15.73 -11.24
N VAL A 628 24.60 15.59 -12.46
CA VAL A 628 24.02 14.33 -12.95
C VAL A 628 25.09 13.28 -13.24
N ASN A 629 26.20 13.66 -13.89
CA ASN A 629 27.09 12.69 -14.52
C ASN A 629 28.48 12.55 -13.85
N ARG A 630 28.87 13.46 -12.95
CA ARG A 630 30.22 13.53 -12.38
C ARG A 630 30.25 13.48 -10.86
N THR A 631 29.11 13.31 -10.20
CA THR A 631 29.03 13.07 -8.76
C THR A 631 28.79 11.59 -8.48
N ARG A 632 29.29 11.12 -7.33
CA ARG A 632 29.05 9.76 -6.86
C ARG A 632 27.58 9.59 -6.55
N LYS A 633 27.01 8.44 -6.90
CA LYS A 633 25.58 8.16 -6.79
C LYS A 633 25.33 6.89 -5.99
N TYR A 634 24.27 6.90 -5.20
CA TYR A 634 23.72 5.73 -4.54
C TYR A 634 23.28 4.67 -5.57
N GLY A 635 23.34 3.39 -5.19
CA GLY A 635 22.96 2.27 -6.04
C GLY A 635 24.09 1.71 -6.91
N ASN A 636 25.34 2.17 -6.69
CA ASN A 636 26.52 1.77 -7.48
C ASN A 636 27.56 0.99 -6.67
N ASP A 637 27.23 0.45 -5.49
CA ASP A 637 28.17 -0.18 -4.56
C ASP A 637 29.35 0.75 -4.25
N ASP A 638 29.06 2.01 -4.03
CA ASP A 638 30.03 3.03 -3.69
C ASP A 638 29.94 3.36 -2.20
N ASP A 639 30.86 2.83 -1.39
CA ASP A 639 30.85 2.96 0.07
C ASP A 639 30.80 4.42 0.54
N TRP A 640 31.39 5.35 -0.23
CA TRP A 640 31.37 6.76 0.13
C TRP A 640 29.99 7.41 -0.04
N ALA A 641 29.28 7.11 -1.13
CA ALA A 641 27.91 7.58 -1.36
C ALA A 641 26.92 6.83 -0.45
N ASP A 642 27.05 5.50 -0.35
CA ASP A 642 26.17 4.67 0.45
C ASP A 642 26.28 4.97 1.96
N ALA A 643 27.46 5.41 2.45
CA ALA A 643 27.62 5.89 3.83
C ALA A 643 26.77 7.15 4.12
N ILE A 644 26.52 8.01 3.13
CA ILE A 644 25.63 9.17 3.27
C ILE A 644 24.19 8.68 3.45
N MET A 645 23.73 7.73 2.64
CA MET A 645 22.42 7.10 2.79
C MET A 645 22.25 6.52 4.19
N THR A 646 23.22 5.75 4.68
CA THR A 646 23.18 5.15 6.02
C THR A 646 23.11 6.20 7.13
N ARG A 647 23.84 7.33 6.99
CA ARG A 647 23.78 8.45 7.96
C ARG A 647 22.40 9.09 7.98
N CYS A 648 21.79 9.32 6.81
CA CYS A 648 20.45 9.90 6.70
C CYS A 648 19.39 8.98 7.29
N PHE A 649 19.46 7.69 6.95
CA PHE A 649 18.54 6.69 7.48
C PHE A 649 18.66 6.56 9.01
N ASN A 650 19.87 6.51 9.56
CA ASN A 650 20.04 6.43 11.01
C ASN A 650 19.55 7.68 11.71
N ALA A 651 19.77 8.89 11.15
CA ALA A 651 19.22 10.12 11.71
C ALA A 651 17.69 10.09 11.76
N LEU A 652 17.05 9.64 10.68
CA LEU A 652 15.60 9.47 10.62
C LEU A 652 15.10 8.45 11.65
N PHE A 653 15.75 7.30 11.75
CA PHE A 653 15.40 6.25 12.69
C PHE A 653 15.51 6.74 14.15
N GLU A 654 16.59 7.43 14.49
CA GLU A 654 16.82 8.00 15.84
C GLU A 654 15.74 9.03 16.23
N GLU A 655 15.24 9.81 15.26
CA GLU A 655 14.21 10.83 15.52
C GLU A 655 12.81 10.25 15.72
N LEU A 656 12.49 9.12 15.07
CA LEU A 656 11.11 8.63 15.03
C LEU A 656 10.89 7.31 15.76
N ASP A 657 11.78 6.28 15.55
CA ASP A 657 11.45 4.91 15.94
C ASP A 657 11.30 4.77 17.46
N GLY A 658 10.25 4.06 17.86
CA GLY A 658 9.99 3.77 19.27
C GLY A 658 9.31 4.90 20.03
N ARG A 659 9.02 6.04 19.42
CA ARG A 659 8.22 7.11 20.07
C ARG A 659 6.80 6.61 20.33
N PRO A 660 6.20 6.92 21.49
CA PRO A 660 4.88 6.44 21.84
C PRO A 660 3.80 7.07 20.95
N ASN A 661 2.81 6.27 20.55
CA ASN A 661 1.58 6.73 19.92
C ASN A 661 0.42 6.82 20.93
N SER A 662 -0.73 7.32 20.51
CA SER A 662 -1.90 7.50 21.39
C SER A 662 -2.62 6.19 21.75
N LYS A 663 -2.28 5.07 21.07
CA LYS A 663 -2.94 3.77 21.19
C LYS A 663 -2.20 2.78 22.08
N GLY A 664 -1.13 3.21 22.76
CA GLY A 664 -0.28 2.35 23.57
C GLY A 664 0.79 1.57 22.80
N GLY A 665 0.91 1.81 21.50
CA GLY A 665 1.98 1.29 20.64
C GLY A 665 3.07 2.34 20.41
N ARG A 666 3.77 2.20 19.27
CA ARG A 666 4.90 3.07 18.93
C ARG A 666 4.88 3.47 17.46
N TYR A 667 5.50 4.63 17.18
CA TYR A 667 5.80 5.04 15.79
C TYR A 667 6.97 4.23 15.25
N ARG A 668 6.88 3.90 13.93
CA ARG A 668 7.86 3.13 13.19
C ARG A 668 8.16 3.77 11.84
N VAL A 669 9.31 3.43 11.29
CA VAL A 669 9.80 3.92 9.99
C VAL A 669 9.46 2.93 8.90
N GLU A 670 9.01 3.43 7.75
CA GLU A 670 8.91 2.69 6.48
C GLU A 670 9.53 3.47 5.34
N MET A 671 9.97 2.76 4.30
CA MET A 671 10.63 3.35 3.13
C MET A 671 9.89 2.94 1.86
N LEU A 672 8.81 3.65 1.54
CA LEU A 672 7.87 3.31 0.47
C LEU A 672 7.14 4.57 -0.01
N PRO A 673 6.90 4.76 -1.33
CA PRO A 673 6.21 5.95 -1.82
C PRO A 673 4.78 5.71 -2.36
N THR A 674 4.36 4.50 -2.70
CA THR A 674 3.25 4.26 -3.64
C THR A 674 3.42 5.12 -4.90
N THR A 675 2.69 6.24 -5.08
CA THR A 675 2.94 7.23 -6.15
C THR A 675 3.43 8.58 -5.61
N CYS A 676 3.60 8.70 -4.29
CA CYS A 676 3.86 9.97 -3.62
C CYS A 676 5.22 10.59 -4.00
N HIS A 677 6.17 9.80 -4.52
CA HIS A 677 7.43 10.33 -5.06
C HIS A 677 7.23 11.25 -6.27
N VAL A 678 6.15 11.02 -7.05
CA VAL A 678 5.74 11.93 -8.14
C VAL A 678 5.17 13.21 -7.56
N TYR A 679 4.20 13.10 -6.64
CA TYR A 679 3.60 14.26 -5.97
C TYR A 679 4.65 15.10 -5.23
N PHE A 680 5.50 14.49 -4.43
CA PHE A 680 6.55 15.21 -3.72
C PHE A 680 7.56 15.86 -4.66
N GLY A 681 7.85 15.22 -5.79
CA GLY A 681 8.63 15.83 -6.84
C GLY A 681 7.99 17.08 -7.41
N SER A 682 6.67 17.07 -7.65
CA SER A 682 5.92 18.19 -8.22
C SER A 682 5.90 19.44 -7.32
N VAL A 683 6.04 19.25 -5.99
CA VAL A 683 6.06 20.33 -4.98
C VAL A 683 7.47 20.68 -4.48
N THR A 684 8.52 20.08 -5.07
CA THR A 684 9.93 20.32 -4.72
C THR A 684 10.65 20.96 -5.90
N GLY A 685 11.42 22.03 -5.64
CA GLY A 685 12.22 22.75 -6.63
C GLY A 685 13.36 21.92 -7.21
N ALA A 686 14.24 22.52 -8.02
CA ALA A 686 15.44 21.85 -8.51
C ALA A 686 16.38 21.49 -7.35
N MET A 687 17.10 20.35 -7.47
CA MET A 687 17.89 19.82 -6.37
C MET A 687 19.35 19.51 -6.78
N PRO A 688 20.27 19.41 -5.80
CA PRO A 688 21.70 19.22 -6.04
C PRO A 688 22.10 17.92 -6.75
N ASP A 689 21.24 16.93 -6.86
CA ASP A 689 21.46 15.72 -7.68
C ASP A 689 21.39 15.99 -9.20
N GLY A 690 20.93 17.22 -9.58
CA GLY A 690 20.71 17.67 -10.96
C GLY A 690 19.26 17.49 -11.43
N ARG A 691 18.34 17.07 -10.53
CA ARG A 691 16.90 16.99 -10.79
C ARG A 691 16.33 18.41 -11.01
N LYS A 692 15.53 18.58 -12.04
CA LYS A 692 14.77 19.82 -12.26
C LYS A 692 13.55 19.90 -11.37
N ALA A 693 13.06 21.12 -11.15
CA ALA A 693 11.82 21.37 -10.43
C ALA A 693 10.65 20.57 -11.05
N GLY A 694 9.79 20.03 -10.21
CA GLY A 694 8.60 19.30 -10.64
C GLY A 694 8.81 17.84 -11.08
N LEU A 695 10.06 17.38 -11.29
CA LEU A 695 10.30 15.98 -11.66
C LEU A 695 10.17 15.02 -10.46
N PRO A 696 9.82 13.74 -10.68
CA PRO A 696 9.72 12.75 -9.60
C PRO A 696 11.00 12.62 -8.76
N LEU A 697 10.82 12.26 -7.48
CA LEU A 697 11.91 11.82 -6.59
C LEU A 697 12.24 10.35 -6.84
N SER A 698 13.27 9.82 -6.18
CA SER A 698 13.50 8.37 -6.12
C SER A 698 12.39 7.68 -5.34
N GLU A 699 12.00 6.50 -5.77
CA GLU A 699 10.96 5.71 -5.13
C GLU A 699 11.56 4.70 -4.13
N GLY A 700 10.87 4.49 -2.99
CA GLY A 700 11.31 3.54 -1.95
C GLY A 700 12.77 3.74 -1.53
N ILE A 701 13.52 2.64 -1.58
CA ILE A 701 14.98 2.65 -1.38
C ILE A 701 15.76 2.46 -2.70
N SER A 702 15.06 2.55 -3.83
CA SER A 702 15.69 2.43 -5.14
C SER A 702 16.60 3.62 -5.44
N PRO A 703 17.64 3.46 -6.28
CA PRO A 703 18.41 4.57 -6.80
C PRO A 703 17.54 5.57 -7.57
N VAL A 704 18.03 6.79 -7.73
CA VAL A 704 17.44 7.77 -8.66
C VAL A 704 17.40 7.16 -10.07
N GLN A 705 16.33 7.39 -10.81
CA GLN A 705 16.08 6.82 -12.13
C GLN A 705 17.28 7.10 -13.07
N GLY A 706 17.90 6.04 -13.59
CA GLY A 706 19.07 6.09 -14.46
C GLY A 706 20.40 6.41 -13.77
N ALA A 707 20.47 6.46 -12.43
CA ALA A 707 21.68 6.73 -11.67
C ALA A 707 22.53 5.47 -11.38
N ASP A 708 21.91 4.30 -11.34
CA ASP A 708 22.53 2.99 -11.06
C ASP A 708 23.17 2.40 -12.33
N ARG A 709 24.47 2.65 -12.49
CA ARG A 709 25.20 2.35 -13.72
C ARG A 709 26.10 1.11 -13.65
N ARG A 710 26.22 0.48 -12.46
CA ARG A 710 27.13 -0.66 -12.22
C ARG A 710 26.40 -2.01 -12.19
N GLY A 711 25.15 -2.03 -12.68
CA GLY A 711 24.34 -3.24 -12.80
C GLY A 711 23.62 -3.65 -11.50
N PRO A 712 22.78 -4.69 -11.60
CA PRO A 712 21.84 -5.05 -10.54
C PRO A 712 22.52 -5.54 -9.26
N THR A 713 23.67 -6.19 -9.36
CA THR A 713 24.46 -6.62 -8.19
C THR A 713 24.92 -5.43 -7.36
N ALA A 714 25.32 -4.32 -8.00
CA ALA A 714 25.71 -3.11 -7.27
C ALA A 714 24.50 -2.47 -6.56
N VAL A 715 23.33 -2.48 -7.19
CA VAL A 715 22.10 -1.97 -6.60
C VAL A 715 21.77 -2.70 -5.31
N ILE A 716 21.71 -4.05 -5.34
CA ILE A 716 21.37 -4.83 -4.14
C ILE A 716 22.41 -4.68 -3.03
N LYS A 717 23.69 -4.49 -3.35
CA LYS A 717 24.73 -4.25 -2.36
C LYS A 717 24.62 -2.87 -1.72
N SER A 718 24.32 -1.83 -2.49
CA SER A 718 24.04 -0.49 -1.95
C SER A 718 22.80 -0.50 -1.06
N ALA A 719 21.72 -1.11 -1.53
CA ALA A 719 20.46 -1.24 -0.76
C ALA A 719 20.67 -2.02 0.55
N ALA A 720 21.46 -3.08 0.54
CA ALA A 720 21.74 -3.91 1.72
C ALA A 720 22.58 -3.19 2.80
N LYS A 721 23.14 -2.01 2.52
CA LYS A 721 23.85 -1.21 3.55
C LYS A 721 22.88 -0.45 4.47
N MET A 722 21.61 -0.34 4.08
CA MET A 722 20.55 0.08 5.01
C MET A 722 20.26 -1.05 5.98
N ASP A 723 20.03 -0.72 7.24
CA ASP A 723 19.57 -1.70 8.24
C ASP A 723 18.06 -1.91 8.10
N HIS A 724 17.65 -2.83 7.23
CA HIS A 724 16.25 -3.12 6.94
C HIS A 724 15.47 -3.58 8.18
N LEU A 725 16.15 -4.21 9.15
CA LEU A 725 15.51 -4.67 10.39
C LEU A 725 15.02 -3.53 11.28
N LYS A 726 15.45 -2.30 10.99
CA LYS A 726 14.98 -1.08 11.65
C LYS A 726 13.71 -0.47 11.03
N THR A 727 13.13 -1.11 10.03
CA THR A 727 11.95 -0.59 9.34
C THR A 727 10.73 -1.48 9.57
N GLY A 728 9.54 -1.04 9.17
CA GLY A 728 8.33 -1.86 8.99
C GLY A 728 8.15 -2.32 7.54
N GLY A 729 9.10 -1.98 6.67
CA GLY A 729 9.14 -2.36 5.27
C GLY A 729 9.99 -1.42 4.42
N THR A 730 10.68 -1.99 3.43
CA THR A 730 11.46 -1.24 2.43
C THR A 730 11.15 -1.73 1.03
N LEU A 731 10.95 -0.81 0.11
CA LEU A 731 10.63 -1.11 -1.28
C LEU A 731 11.86 -0.94 -2.17
N LEU A 732 12.28 -2.03 -2.84
CA LEU A 732 13.30 -2.00 -3.88
C LEU A 732 12.69 -2.45 -5.21
N ASN A 733 12.70 -1.56 -6.21
CA ASN A 733 12.37 -1.87 -7.59
C ASN A 733 13.61 -2.16 -8.42
N MET A 734 13.51 -3.15 -9.33
CA MET A 734 14.53 -3.41 -10.35
C MET A 734 13.86 -3.69 -11.69
N LYS A 735 14.39 -3.14 -12.77
CA LYS A 735 13.86 -3.33 -14.13
C LYS A 735 14.82 -4.13 -14.98
N PHE A 736 14.31 -5.17 -15.63
CA PHE A 736 15.09 -6.09 -16.47
C PHE A 736 14.54 -6.16 -17.89
N THR A 737 15.42 -6.33 -18.87
CA THR A 737 15.01 -6.69 -20.22
C THR A 737 14.39 -8.08 -20.24
N PRO A 738 13.26 -8.30 -20.94
CA PRO A 738 12.66 -9.64 -21.04
C PRO A 738 13.60 -10.71 -21.62
N SER A 739 14.50 -10.33 -22.51
CA SER A 739 15.48 -11.24 -23.10
C SER A 739 16.45 -11.84 -22.09
N LEU A 740 16.75 -11.13 -21.00
CA LEU A 740 17.64 -11.60 -19.95
C LEU A 740 17.05 -12.79 -19.17
N LEU A 741 15.72 -12.83 -19.04
CA LEU A 741 14.98 -13.86 -18.31
C LEU A 741 14.30 -14.89 -19.24
N GLY A 742 14.66 -14.89 -20.52
CA GLY A 742 14.01 -15.71 -21.56
C GLY A 742 14.27 -17.22 -21.43
N ASP A 743 15.32 -17.63 -20.73
CA ASP A 743 15.71 -19.02 -20.53
C ASP A 743 15.88 -19.38 -19.04
N GLU A 744 16.13 -20.65 -18.76
CA GLU A 744 16.32 -21.14 -17.38
C GLU A 744 17.60 -20.60 -16.75
N ASN A 745 18.64 -20.30 -17.54
CA ASN A 745 19.89 -19.72 -17.02
C ASN A 745 19.67 -18.28 -16.54
N GLY A 746 18.88 -17.49 -17.23
CA GLY A 746 18.47 -16.15 -16.78
C GLY A 746 17.68 -16.20 -15.49
N LEU A 747 16.74 -17.16 -15.37
CA LEU A 747 15.98 -17.38 -14.14
C LEU A 747 16.87 -17.83 -12.98
N ASP A 748 17.87 -18.70 -13.22
CA ASP A 748 18.82 -19.14 -12.21
C ASP A 748 19.66 -17.97 -11.68
N LYS A 749 20.13 -17.09 -12.56
CA LYS A 749 20.87 -15.90 -12.18
C LYS A 749 20.00 -14.95 -11.36
N LEU A 750 18.74 -14.73 -11.75
CA LEU A 750 17.81 -13.90 -10.98
C LEU A 750 17.52 -14.52 -9.61
N ALA A 751 17.32 -15.84 -9.54
CA ALA A 751 17.16 -16.55 -8.26
C ALA A 751 18.38 -16.36 -7.34
N HIS A 752 19.59 -16.44 -7.90
CA HIS A 752 20.83 -16.20 -7.15
C HIS A 752 20.96 -14.75 -6.70
N LEU A 753 20.51 -13.78 -7.52
CA LEU A 753 20.49 -12.36 -7.14
C LEU A 753 19.58 -12.13 -5.94
N VAL A 754 18.34 -12.66 -5.98
CA VAL A 754 17.36 -12.59 -4.88
C VAL A 754 17.93 -13.23 -3.60
N ARG A 755 18.47 -14.46 -3.70
CA ARG A 755 19.07 -15.16 -2.56
C ARG A 755 20.26 -14.39 -1.98
N SER A 756 21.09 -13.80 -2.84
CA SER A 756 22.23 -12.98 -2.41
C SER A 756 21.80 -11.73 -1.66
N TYR A 757 20.77 -11.04 -2.16
CA TYR A 757 20.19 -9.87 -1.48
C TYR A 757 19.63 -10.26 -0.11
N PHE A 758 18.86 -11.33 -0.03
CA PHE A 758 18.28 -11.81 1.22
C PHE A 758 19.31 -12.33 2.22
N LYS A 759 20.43 -12.86 1.76
CA LYS A 759 21.56 -13.23 2.62
C LYS A 759 22.27 -12.02 3.24
N MET A 760 22.11 -10.83 2.65
CA MET A 760 22.57 -9.55 3.19
C MET A 760 21.48 -8.81 3.97
N ASP A 761 20.45 -9.52 4.44
CA ASP A 761 19.29 -9.01 5.18
C ASP A 761 18.41 -8.01 4.39
N GLY A 762 18.50 -7.98 3.06
CA GLY A 762 17.54 -7.27 2.22
C GLY A 762 16.11 -7.72 2.51
N HIS A 763 15.16 -6.77 2.54
CA HIS A 763 13.81 -7.01 3.01
C HIS A 763 12.88 -7.48 1.90
N HIS A 764 12.83 -6.75 0.78
CA HIS A 764 11.89 -6.95 -0.31
C HIS A 764 12.52 -6.56 -1.65
N VAL A 765 12.13 -7.25 -2.70
CA VAL A 765 12.44 -6.87 -4.09
C VAL A 765 11.28 -7.17 -5.01
N GLN A 766 11.02 -6.28 -5.95
CA GLN A 766 10.03 -6.46 -7.01
C GLN A 766 10.64 -6.10 -8.37
N PHE A 767 9.99 -6.57 -9.45
CA PHE A 767 10.60 -6.52 -10.76
C PHE A 767 9.65 -5.95 -11.82
N ASN A 768 10.17 -5.00 -12.63
CA ASN A 768 9.60 -4.68 -13.93
C ASN A 768 10.35 -5.53 -14.99
N VAL A 769 9.61 -6.32 -15.77
CA VAL A 769 10.20 -7.13 -16.85
C VAL A 769 9.59 -6.68 -18.17
N VAL A 770 10.02 -5.49 -18.60
CA VAL A 770 9.49 -4.80 -19.77
C VAL A 770 10.57 -3.91 -20.39
N ARG A 771 10.54 -3.73 -21.70
CA ARG A 771 11.46 -2.79 -22.38
C ARG A 771 10.91 -1.37 -22.32
N ALA A 772 11.80 -0.40 -22.19
CA ALA A 772 11.44 1.01 -22.27
C ALA A 772 10.79 1.38 -23.61
N GLU A 773 11.19 0.73 -24.72
CA GLU A 773 10.57 0.90 -26.03
C GLU A 773 9.09 0.49 -26.02
N THR A 774 8.75 -0.68 -25.43
CA THR A 774 7.37 -1.16 -25.30
C THR A 774 6.52 -0.18 -24.49
N LEU A 775 7.05 0.36 -23.39
CA LEU A 775 6.36 1.37 -22.58
C LEU A 775 6.13 2.68 -23.36
N ARG A 776 7.12 3.14 -24.17
CA ARG A 776 6.93 4.32 -25.02
C ARG A 776 5.90 4.08 -26.12
N GLU A 777 5.87 2.89 -26.68
CA GLU A 777 4.86 2.50 -27.68
C GLU A 777 3.47 2.45 -27.04
N ALA A 778 3.33 1.86 -25.86
CA ALA A 778 2.07 1.80 -25.11
C ALA A 778 1.57 3.22 -24.75
N ARG A 779 2.45 4.13 -24.40
CA ARG A 779 2.11 5.54 -24.17
C ARG A 779 1.62 6.26 -25.44
N ALA A 780 2.26 5.97 -26.57
CA ALA A 780 1.90 6.58 -27.85
C ALA A 780 0.62 5.97 -28.46
N ASN A 781 0.36 4.70 -28.22
CA ASN A 781 -0.79 3.94 -28.74
C ASN A 781 -1.45 3.09 -27.64
N PRO A 782 -2.14 3.74 -26.67
CA PRO A 782 -2.70 3.04 -25.51
C PRO A 782 -3.73 1.96 -25.88
N GLU A 783 -4.48 2.12 -26.96
CA GLU A 783 -5.52 1.16 -27.37
C GLU A 783 -4.93 -0.21 -27.76
N ALA A 784 -3.72 -0.26 -28.28
CA ALA A 784 -3.03 -1.49 -28.64
C ALA A 784 -2.39 -2.22 -27.44
N HIS A 785 -2.31 -1.57 -26.28
CA HIS A 785 -1.59 -2.04 -25.10
C HIS A 785 -2.44 -1.92 -23.82
N ARG A 786 -3.76 -2.00 -23.92
CA ARG A 786 -4.66 -1.82 -22.76
C ARG A 786 -4.47 -2.87 -21.66
N ASP A 787 -3.98 -4.04 -22.03
CA ASP A 787 -3.71 -5.17 -21.13
C ASP A 787 -2.29 -5.17 -20.55
N LEU A 788 -1.46 -4.19 -20.91
CA LEU A 788 -0.10 -4.07 -20.39
C LEU A 788 -0.13 -3.69 -18.92
N ILE A 789 0.13 -4.65 -18.04
CA ILE A 789 0.32 -4.43 -16.61
C ILE A 789 1.80 -4.16 -16.36
N ASP A 790 2.10 -3.18 -15.49
CA ASP A 790 3.46 -2.92 -15.04
C ASP A 790 3.52 -2.67 -13.53
N ARG A 791 4.68 -2.91 -12.94
CA ARG A 791 4.91 -2.73 -11.52
C ARG A 791 5.25 -1.28 -11.21
N VAL A 792 4.48 -0.64 -10.36
CA VAL A 792 4.68 0.76 -9.97
C VAL A 792 5.58 0.84 -8.75
N ALA A 793 5.02 0.81 -7.55
CA ALA A 793 5.78 0.83 -6.31
C ALA A 793 4.94 0.16 -5.21
N GLY A 794 5.16 -1.15 -5.01
CA GLY A 794 4.40 -2.00 -4.10
C GLY A 794 3.08 -2.53 -4.67
N TYR A 795 2.63 -2.07 -5.81
CA TYR A 795 1.45 -2.54 -6.53
C TYR A 795 1.71 -2.53 -8.04
N SER A 796 0.86 -3.23 -8.79
CA SER A 796 0.84 -3.21 -10.27
C SER A 796 -0.42 -2.51 -10.75
N ASP A 797 -0.35 -1.90 -11.93
CA ASP A 797 -1.50 -1.29 -12.58
C ASP A 797 -1.40 -1.43 -14.10
N TYR A 798 -2.50 -1.19 -14.81
CA TYR A 798 -2.44 -1.03 -16.26
C TYR A 798 -1.63 0.21 -16.62
N PHE A 799 -0.54 0.04 -17.34
CA PHE A 799 0.35 1.14 -17.70
C PHE A 799 -0.38 2.30 -18.37
N CYS A 800 -1.39 1.99 -19.18
CA CYS A 800 -2.20 2.98 -19.88
C CYS A 800 -3.11 3.80 -18.95
N ASP A 801 -3.39 3.34 -17.72
CA ASP A 801 -4.23 4.04 -16.75
C ASP A 801 -3.43 4.96 -15.82
N LEU A 802 -2.10 4.83 -15.81
CA LEU A 802 -1.21 5.67 -15.02
C LEU A 802 -1.14 7.11 -15.54
N SER A 803 -0.84 8.08 -14.66
CA SER A 803 -0.58 9.47 -15.06
C SER A 803 0.63 9.56 -16.01
N GLY A 804 0.69 10.62 -16.83
CA GLY A 804 1.80 10.82 -17.77
C GLY A 804 3.15 10.93 -17.08
N GLU A 805 3.18 11.57 -15.91
CA GLU A 805 4.38 11.74 -15.07
C GLU A 805 4.87 10.40 -14.51
N LEU A 806 3.93 9.55 -14.06
CA LEU A 806 4.26 8.23 -13.54
C LEU A 806 4.69 7.27 -14.65
N GLN A 807 4.06 7.34 -15.83
CA GLN A 807 4.51 6.60 -17.01
C GLN A 807 5.95 6.97 -17.39
N GLU A 808 6.28 8.26 -17.39
CA GLU A 808 7.63 8.74 -17.69
C GLU A 808 8.65 8.28 -16.63
N GLU A 809 8.26 8.31 -15.35
CA GLU A 809 9.09 7.81 -14.25
C GLU A 809 9.46 6.34 -14.45
N ILE A 810 8.49 5.47 -14.76
CA ILE A 810 8.70 4.04 -14.99
C ILE A 810 9.58 3.80 -16.24
N ILE A 811 9.35 4.56 -17.30
CA ILE A 811 10.19 4.51 -18.50
C ILE A 811 11.64 4.86 -18.17
N ALA A 812 11.86 5.85 -17.28
CA ALA A 812 13.18 6.37 -16.92
C ALA A 812 13.99 5.43 -16.00
N ARG A 813 13.37 4.44 -15.35
CA ARG A 813 14.08 3.46 -14.51
C ARG A 813 15.18 2.77 -15.29
N THR A 814 16.31 2.50 -14.65
CA THR A 814 17.44 1.79 -15.29
C THR A 814 16.99 0.40 -15.73
N GLU A 815 17.15 0.11 -17.02
CA GLU A 815 16.87 -1.19 -17.61
C GLU A 815 18.15 -2.03 -17.62
N HIS A 816 18.19 -3.07 -16.76
CA HIS A 816 19.33 -3.97 -16.69
C HIS A 816 19.25 -5.03 -17.80
N ALA A 817 20.27 -5.07 -18.65
CA ALA A 817 20.41 -6.03 -19.75
C ALA A 817 21.36 -7.19 -19.41
N GLU A 818 22.03 -7.15 -18.25
CA GLU A 818 23.01 -8.14 -17.80
C GLU A 818 22.78 -8.46 -16.30
N LEU A 819 23.05 -9.73 -15.90
CA LEU A 819 22.99 -10.25 -14.52
C LEU A 819 24.34 -10.83 -14.10
#